data_710e944dcd42b21fb54ec511d7b0430a
#
_entry.id   710e944dcd42b21fb54ec511d7b0430a
#
_cell.length_a   1.000
_cell.length_b   1.000
_cell.length_c   1.000
_cell.angle_alpha   90.00
_cell.angle_beta   90.00
_cell.angle_gamma   90.00
#
_symmetry.space_group_name_H-M   'P 1'
#
loop_
_entity.id
_entity.type
_entity.pdbx_description
1 polymer ?
#
loop_
_entity_poly.entity_id
_entity_poly.type
_entity_poly.pdbx_seq_one_letter_code
_entity_poly.pdbx_strand_id
1 'polypeptide(L)'
;LILLLSAIVLLGSCSKEDAVIPADADDNFITALSLSVDDDMYIATIEGQDITVSVPYTVTLTSAVATIEYTPSATIDPDPVKETIDWNREQVFRVTSYNGATNEYTYRITRDEIEEKGDVVLRTMTEIEAFQKKGTSVIDGNLTIGTDDGEDITSIEKLSNLKSVSGNIILKNSFKATDLTGLEQVTKIGGLSVGTEEIPSTAVLNHVSMPKLTEVTGNISIWNNNLKWMELKTLTKAGGISLASELIENIELPELTEIGNDFIVEGCLKREFEDGSTSGYDPPALKGNLEAFSIPNLQKVGGTLGVNFIAPLKTIALPKLKEVGNIDCEYLPMAFETIGLEALRNVDGNMKICSVKAVAVIGGYITYNDVLTSLGDLSGLEKVGGVLTLTNFGALTDISMPSLKQCGGIWLEGLSSATTLAVPAVEFTAPAGESLATVRIETCPALEKLSTPDILNAKLQIVLKPNVPAFENKTTISEVELTASGAGLNNFTFTNWEKVEGNFSLVMNVTTYRNAISFPDLKEVGGYLNISWKKTAPNFRPTVSMPNLESVGGQLYVMALVTSYDFSSLKTVCCANDPAYANNSESTPPVGSINIRIQTGGASFPALTRVGGKGLAVQGGNSLSCPALTDIDGTLVLNTYKGNNIEMPKLGRLGGCYFYNSSSLSDFTFFGKFIENGNISEENWTVTGCAYNPTWRDMKEGRYTPAE
;
A
#
# COMPACT_ATOMS: atom_id res chain seq x y z
N LEU A 1 -15.46 69.29 -49.32
CA LEU A 1 -15.74 70.27 -50.39
C LEU A 1 -14.77 71.41 -50.28
N ILE A 2 -13.81 71.51 -51.25
CA ILE A 2 -13.38 72.67 -52.07
C ILE A 2 -12.60 73.79 -51.39
N LEU A 3 -11.31 73.83 -51.76
CA LEU A 3 -10.55 74.90 -52.44
C LEU A 3 -10.28 76.20 -51.66
N LEU A 4 -9.03 76.70 -51.56
CA LEU A 4 -8.41 77.49 -52.69
C LEU A 4 -6.93 77.78 -52.42
N LEU A 5 -6.15 77.63 -53.47
CA LEU A 5 -4.88 78.16 -53.80
C LEU A 5 -4.72 79.63 -53.49
N SER A 6 -3.53 80.09 -53.08
CA SER A 6 -2.89 81.25 -53.67
C SER A 6 -1.38 81.21 -53.44
N ALA A 7 -0.64 81.13 -54.53
CA ALA A 7 0.78 81.29 -54.59
C ALA A 7 1.10 82.82 -54.50
N ILE A 8 2.08 83.15 -53.65
CA ILE A 8 2.82 84.42 -53.76
C ILE A 8 4.32 84.06 -53.69
N VAL A 9 4.96 84.26 -54.82
CA VAL A 9 6.41 84.33 -54.95
C VAL A 9 6.86 85.66 -54.46
N LEU A 10 7.74 85.71 -53.51
CA LEU A 10 8.64 86.90 -53.27
C LEU A 10 10.05 86.43 -52.97
N LEU A 11 10.95 86.76 -53.85
CA LEU A 11 12.39 86.71 -53.69
C LEU A 11 12.86 87.65 -52.60
N GLY A 12 13.78 87.21 -51.76
CA GLY A 12 14.58 88.08 -51.00
C GLY A 12 15.27 87.59 -49.77
N SER A 13 16.58 87.49 -49.88
CA SER A 13 17.54 87.69 -48.79
C SER A 13 17.80 86.50 -47.83
N CYS A 14 19.01 85.95 -47.97
CA CYS A 14 19.69 85.15 -46.92
C CYS A 14 19.73 85.92 -45.59
N SER A 15 18.94 85.52 -44.66
CA SER A 15 19.19 85.55 -43.22
C SER A 15 19.08 84.13 -42.68
N LYS A 16 20.02 83.73 -41.88
CA LYS A 16 19.88 82.51 -41.09
C LYS A 16 18.61 82.70 -40.28
N GLU A 17 17.48 82.09 -40.75
CA GLU A 17 16.37 81.87 -39.88
C GLU A 17 16.81 80.85 -38.81
N ASP A 18 16.82 81.28 -37.58
CA ASP A 18 16.87 80.35 -36.45
C ASP A 18 15.72 79.43 -36.64
N ALA A 19 16.02 78.10 -36.75
CA ALA A 19 15.00 77.10 -36.88
C ALA A 19 14.05 77.23 -35.69
N VAL A 20 12.79 77.56 -35.96
CA VAL A 20 11.74 77.61 -34.92
C VAL A 20 11.62 76.29 -34.28
N ILE A 21 12.12 76.15 -33.04
CA ILE A 21 12.00 74.93 -32.26
C ILE A 21 10.50 74.69 -32.01
N PRO A 22 9.94 73.54 -32.40
CA PRO A 22 8.55 73.23 -32.13
C PRO A 22 8.22 73.26 -30.63
N ALA A 23 6.97 73.65 -30.30
CA ALA A 23 6.54 73.68 -28.89
C ALA A 23 6.57 72.33 -28.18
N ASP A 24 6.55 71.25 -28.94
CA ASP A 24 6.61 69.89 -28.54
C ASP A 24 7.99 69.22 -28.82
N ALA A 25 9.05 70.03 -28.92
CA ALA A 25 10.38 69.54 -29.30
C ALA A 25 11.01 68.52 -28.36
N ASP A 26 10.59 68.44 -27.12
CA ASP A 26 11.04 67.48 -26.12
C ASP A 26 10.12 66.25 -26.00
N ASP A 27 8.91 66.29 -26.58
CA ASP A 27 7.91 65.28 -26.48
C ASP A 27 8.20 64.13 -27.46
N ASN A 28 7.99 62.91 -27.00
CA ASN A 28 8.22 61.64 -27.73
C ASN A 28 7.16 60.56 -27.41
N PHE A 29 5.89 60.92 -27.46
CA PHE A 29 4.78 60.13 -27.07
C PHE A 29 4.03 59.53 -28.27
N ILE A 30 3.60 58.21 -28.16
CA ILE A 30 2.53 57.68 -28.97
C ILE A 30 1.23 57.92 -28.22
N THR A 31 0.26 58.58 -28.85
CA THR A 31 -1.02 58.95 -28.23
C THR A 31 -2.19 58.09 -28.67
N ALA A 32 -2.12 57.51 -29.86
CA ALA A 32 -3.12 56.57 -30.35
C ALA A 32 -2.53 55.60 -31.36
N LEU A 33 -3.05 54.39 -31.37
CA LEU A 33 -2.84 53.37 -32.43
C LEU A 33 -4.16 52.69 -32.72
N SER A 34 -4.51 52.56 -33.96
CA SER A 34 -5.62 51.69 -34.39
C SER A 34 -5.21 50.90 -35.63
N LEU A 35 -5.77 49.67 -35.75
CA LEU A 35 -5.56 48.77 -36.88
C LEU A 35 -6.91 48.49 -37.54
N SER A 36 -7.00 48.72 -38.83
CA SER A 36 -8.21 48.46 -39.61
C SER A 36 -7.99 47.22 -40.50
N VAL A 37 -8.90 46.27 -40.43
CA VAL A 37 -8.93 45.06 -41.28
C VAL A 37 -10.35 44.92 -41.82
N ASP A 38 -10.49 44.87 -43.14
CA ASP A 38 -11.77 44.92 -43.83
C ASP A 38 -12.61 46.12 -43.37
N ASP A 39 -13.79 45.91 -42.77
CA ASP A 39 -14.69 47.00 -42.25
C ASP A 39 -14.53 47.19 -40.73
N ASP A 40 -13.67 46.46 -40.07
CA ASP A 40 -13.47 46.50 -38.62
C ASP A 40 -12.26 47.33 -38.23
N MET A 41 -12.36 48.08 -37.11
CA MET A 41 -11.27 48.84 -36.54
C MET A 41 -10.99 48.45 -35.10
N TYR A 42 -9.73 48.10 -34.81
CA TYR A 42 -9.23 47.69 -33.50
C TYR A 42 -8.37 48.80 -32.91
N ILE A 43 -8.84 49.39 -31.81
CA ILE A 43 -8.18 50.50 -31.12
C ILE A 43 -7.26 49.95 -30.05
N ALA A 44 -6.00 50.39 -30.02
CA ALA A 44 -5.05 50.02 -29.01
C ALA A 44 -5.32 50.72 -27.67
N THR A 45 -5.08 49.98 -26.58
CA THR A 45 -4.91 50.55 -25.24
C THR A 45 -3.44 50.86 -25.04
N ILE A 46 -3.11 52.11 -24.61
CA ILE A 46 -1.75 52.54 -24.33
C ILE A 46 -1.64 52.80 -22.83
N GLU A 47 -0.82 52.01 -22.15
CA GLU A 47 -0.52 52.17 -20.71
C GLU A 47 0.98 52.30 -20.51
N GLY A 48 1.41 53.58 -20.29
CA GLY A 48 2.83 53.90 -20.22
C GLY A 48 3.52 53.64 -21.56
N GLN A 49 4.41 52.66 -21.61
CA GLN A 49 5.15 52.26 -22.82
C GLN A 49 4.62 50.98 -23.46
N ASP A 50 3.58 50.37 -22.89
CA ASP A 50 2.93 49.19 -23.44
C ASP A 50 1.72 49.59 -24.29
N ILE A 51 1.67 49.08 -25.52
CA ILE A 51 0.59 49.26 -26.48
C ILE A 51 -0.05 47.89 -26.71
N THR A 52 -1.32 47.72 -26.32
CA THR A 52 -2.02 46.45 -26.48
C THR A 52 -3.22 46.59 -27.40
N VAL A 53 -3.29 45.77 -28.45
CA VAL A 53 -4.46 45.64 -29.32
C VAL A 53 -5.13 44.30 -29.06
N SER A 54 -6.44 44.34 -28.73
CA SER A 54 -7.25 43.12 -28.61
C SER A 54 -8.04 42.88 -29.88
N VAL A 55 -7.96 41.69 -30.43
CA VAL A 55 -8.69 41.25 -31.64
C VAL A 55 -9.34 39.89 -31.44
N PRO A 56 -10.48 39.60 -32.09
CA PRO A 56 -11.04 38.27 -32.13
C PRO A 56 -10.04 37.22 -32.63
N TYR A 57 -10.12 36.02 -32.12
CA TYR A 57 -9.17 34.93 -32.49
C TYR A 57 -9.18 34.60 -34.00
N THR A 58 -10.31 34.86 -34.68
CA THR A 58 -10.51 34.63 -36.12
C THR A 58 -9.89 35.66 -37.03
N VAL A 59 -9.50 36.83 -36.48
CA VAL A 59 -8.96 37.95 -37.23
C VAL A 59 -7.45 37.80 -37.39
N THR A 60 -6.99 37.87 -38.64
CA THR A 60 -5.55 38.00 -38.92
C THR A 60 -5.22 39.45 -39.31
N LEU A 61 -4.17 40.00 -38.73
CA LEU A 61 -3.72 41.37 -38.97
C LEU A 61 -2.69 41.48 -40.09
N THR A 62 -2.56 40.46 -40.95
CA THR A 62 -1.57 40.46 -42.06
C THR A 62 -1.83 41.58 -43.07
N SER A 63 -3.09 41.94 -43.28
CA SER A 63 -3.51 43.03 -44.18
C SER A 63 -3.95 44.31 -43.42
N ALA A 64 -3.66 44.40 -42.12
CA ALA A 64 -4.12 45.50 -41.30
C ALA A 64 -3.45 46.83 -41.75
N VAL A 65 -4.28 47.86 -41.87
CA VAL A 65 -3.83 49.25 -42.11
C VAL A 65 -3.77 49.95 -40.75
N ALA A 66 -2.58 50.41 -40.39
CA ALA A 66 -2.38 51.10 -39.13
C ALA A 66 -2.61 52.62 -39.27
N THR A 67 -3.30 53.19 -38.28
CA THR A 67 -3.32 54.63 -38.04
C THR A 67 -2.66 54.85 -36.68
N ILE A 68 -1.55 55.61 -36.69
CA ILE A 68 -0.79 55.90 -35.47
C ILE A 68 -0.70 57.41 -35.28
N GLU A 69 -0.96 57.87 -34.09
CA GLU A 69 -0.77 59.27 -33.67
C GLU A 69 0.37 59.35 -32.67
N TYR A 70 1.36 60.20 -32.96
CA TYR A 70 2.49 60.44 -32.08
C TYR A 70 2.86 61.93 -32.14
N THR A 71 3.74 62.36 -31.26
CA THR A 71 4.17 63.72 -31.19
C THR A 71 4.55 64.30 -32.58
N PRO A 72 3.89 65.36 -33.07
CA PRO A 72 4.05 65.85 -34.44
C PRO A 72 5.48 66.19 -34.84
N SER A 73 6.30 66.71 -33.89
CA SER A 73 7.71 67.09 -34.14
C SER A 73 8.67 65.87 -34.03
N ALA A 74 8.21 64.72 -33.52
CA ALA A 74 9.01 63.50 -33.30
C ALA A 74 9.09 62.65 -34.58
N THR A 75 10.01 61.69 -34.57
CA THR A 75 10.10 60.59 -35.55
C THR A 75 9.84 59.29 -34.90
N ILE A 76 9.28 58.31 -35.63
CA ILE A 76 9.01 56.96 -35.16
C ILE A 76 9.75 55.95 -36.05
N ASP A 77 10.30 54.92 -35.41
CA ASP A 77 11.02 53.83 -36.07
C ASP A 77 10.66 52.49 -35.42
N PRO A 78 10.15 51.47 -36.14
CA PRO A 78 9.74 51.51 -37.54
C PRO A 78 8.55 52.45 -37.77
N ASP A 79 8.48 53.10 -38.95
CA ASP A 79 7.37 53.98 -39.34
C ASP A 79 6.27 53.18 -40.04
N PRO A 80 5.10 52.95 -39.39
CA PRO A 80 4.04 52.11 -39.95
C PRO A 80 3.41 52.62 -41.23
N VAL A 81 3.65 53.90 -41.55
CA VAL A 81 3.19 54.52 -42.82
C VAL A 81 4.16 54.24 -43.96
N LYS A 82 5.43 54.02 -43.67
CA LYS A 82 6.50 53.84 -44.64
C LYS A 82 6.94 52.38 -44.77
N GLU A 83 6.73 51.59 -43.74
CA GLU A 83 7.22 50.24 -43.64
C GLU A 83 6.07 49.25 -43.38
N THR A 84 6.22 48.00 -43.86
CA THR A 84 5.26 46.94 -43.59
C THR A 84 5.56 46.33 -42.23
N ILE A 85 4.61 46.43 -41.31
CA ILE A 85 4.71 45.89 -39.96
C ILE A 85 3.91 44.57 -39.88
N ASP A 86 4.48 43.55 -39.27
CA ASP A 86 3.74 42.31 -38.92
C ASP A 86 3.01 42.51 -37.57
N TRP A 87 1.77 43.00 -37.66
CA TRP A 87 0.92 43.25 -36.50
C TRP A 87 0.45 41.98 -35.76
N ASN A 88 0.78 40.78 -36.25
CA ASN A 88 0.49 39.54 -35.55
C ASN A 88 1.57 39.14 -34.51
N ARG A 89 2.63 39.97 -34.40
CA ARG A 89 3.75 39.73 -33.48
C ARG A 89 4.03 40.96 -32.61
N GLU A 90 4.78 40.77 -31.56
CA GLU A 90 5.32 41.87 -30.75
C GLU A 90 6.23 42.76 -31.62
N GLN A 91 6.06 44.07 -31.49
CA GLN A 91 6.86 45.09 -32.17
C GLN A 91 7.35 46.11 -31.14
N VAL A 92 8.50 46.71 -31.41
CA VAL A 92 9.03 47.80 -30.60
C VAL A 92 9.11 49.06 -31.47
N PHE A 93 8.44 50.13 -31.07
CA PHE A 93 8.48 51.42 -31.71
C PHE A 93 9.33 52.38 -30.90
N ARG A 94 10.35 52.98 -31.52
CA ARG A 94 11.19 54.01 -30.92
C ARG A 94 10.72 55.38 -31.43
N VAL A 95 10.24 56.19 -30.52
CA VAL A 95 9.87 57.60 -30.83
C VAL A 95 10.99 58.50 -30.37
N THR A 96 11.53 59.28 -31.32
CA THR A 96 12.63 60.23 -31.06
C THR A 96 12.09 61.62 -31.19
N SER A 97 12.18 62.44 -30.12
CA SER A 97 11.77 63.84 -30.09
C SER A 97 12.63 64.69 -31.03
N TYR A 98 12.18 65.88 -31.37
CA TYR A 98 12.96 66.84 -32.16
C TYR A 98 14.34 67.10 -31.54
N ASN A 99 14.45 67.13 -30.22
CA ASN A 99 15.70 67.38 -29.50
C ASN A 99 16.52 66.09 -29.29
N GLY A 100 16.09 64.94 -29.82
CA GLY A 100 16.83 63.67 -29.82
C GLY A 100 16.61 62.76 -28.61
N ALA A 101 15.70 63.10 -27.70
CA ALA A 101 15.31 62.19 -26.63
C ALA A 101 14.46 61.05 -27.19
N THR A 102 14.72 59.80 -26.72
CA THR A 102 14.05 58.57 -27.22
C THR A 102 13.15 57.95 -26.17
N ASN A 103 12.01 57.42 -26.61
CA ASN A 103 11.11 56.60 -25.83
C ASN A 103 10.77 55.34 -26.63
N GLU A 104 10.75 54.16 -25.98
CA GLU A 104 10.44 52.88 -26.63
C GLU A 104 9.08 52.38 -26.17
N TYR A 105 8.25 52.03 -27.13
CA TYR A 105 6.91 51.46 -26.91
C TYR A 105 6.88 50.01 -27.40
N THR A 106 6.37 49.13 -26.58
CA THR A 106 6.19 47.71 -26.95
C THR A 106 4.74 47.45 -27.33
N TYR A 107 4.52 47.16 -28.61
CA TYR A 107 3.23 46.70 -29.10
C TYR A 107 3.05 45.19 -28.85
N ARG A 108 1.91 44.83 -28.31
CA ARG A 108 1.47 43.43 -28.13
C ARG A 108 0.07 43.25 -28.66
N ILE A 109 -0.18 42.07 -29.29
CA ILE A 109 -1.50 41.65 -29.68
C ILE A 109 -2.06 40.68 -28.60
N THR A 110 -3.29 40.93 -28.19
CA THR A 110 -4.09 39.95 -27.43
C THR A 110 -5.23 39.42 -28.27
N ARG A 111 -5.60 38.18 -28.05
CA ARG A 111 -6.72 37.55 -28.75
C ARG A 111 -7.87 37.39 -27.77
N ASP A 112 -9.06 37.95 -28.11
CA ASP A 112 -10.26 37.78 -27.30
C ASP A 112 -10.65 36.30 -27.25
N GLU A 113 -10.95 35.82 -26.07
CA GLU A 113 -11.44 34.46 -25.89
C GLU A 113 -12.88 34.38 -26.35
N ILE A 114 -13.16 33.38 -27.21
CA ILE A 114 -14.53 33.03 -27.63
C ILE A 114 -14.95 31.84 -26.83
N GLU A 115 -15.90 32.01 -25.92
CA GLU A 115 -16.45 30.98 -25.08
C GLU A 115 -17.67 30.31 -25.74
N GLU A 116 -17.69 28.98 -25.77
CA GLU A 116 -18.87 28.18 -26.09
C GLU A 116 -19.40 27.52 -24.81
N LYS A 117 -20.67 27.80 -24.45
CA LYS A 117 -21.30 27.28 -23.23
C LYS A 117 -22.02 25.97 -23.50
N GLY A 118 -21.81 25.01 -22.62
CA GLY A 118 -22.36 23.66 -22.69
C GLY A 118 -21.45 22.69 -23.43
N ASP A 119 -21.91 21.45 -23.54
CA ASP A 119 -21.14 20.37 -24.14
C ASP A 119 -21.02 20.53 -25.66
N VAL A 120 -19.83 20.35 -26.17
CA VAL A 120 -19.50 20.35 -27.61
C VAL A 120 -19.25 18.92 -28.06
N VAL A 121 -19.88 18.49 -29.14
CA VAL A 121 -19.70 17.17 -29.73
C VAL A 121 -19.31 17.33 -31.22
N LEU A 122 -18.11 16.86 -31.56
CA LEU A 122 -17.52 16.89 -32.89
C LEU A 122 -17.48 15.47 -33.46
N ARG A 123 -18.45 15.09 -34.28
CA ARG A 123 -18.67 13.72 -34.77
C ARG A 123 -17.96 13.44 -36.10
N THR A 124 -17.63 14.49 -36.85
CA THR A 124 -17.09 14.41 -38.21
C THR A 124 -15.99 15.42 -38.43
N MET A 125 -15.13 15.19 -39.43
CA MET A 125 -14.10 16.19 -39.83
C MET A 125 -14.74 17.52 -40.28
N THR A 126 -15.94 17.49 -40.85
CA THR A 126 -16.70 18.69 -41.26
C THR A 126 -17.14 19.51 -40.03
N GLU A 127 -17.57 18.84 -38.96
CA GLU A 127 -17.93 19.53 -37.70
C GLU A 127 -16.71 20.17 -37.05
N ILE A 128 -15.51 19.53 -37.12
CA ILE A 128 -14.24 20.10 -36.62
C ILE A 128 -13.88 21.36 -37.46
N GLU A 129 -14.05 21.32 -38.77
CA GLU A 129 -13.85 22.50 -39.63
C GLU A 129 -14.82 23.65 -39.31
N ALA A 130 -16.08 23.32 -39.08
CA ALA A 130 -17.09 24.30 -38.68
C ALA A 130 -16.76 24.92 -37.31
N PHE A 131 -16.28 24.11 -36.36
CA PHE A 131 -15.85 24.57 -35.04
C PHE A 131 -14.65 25.51 -35.13
N GLN A 132 -13.65 25.20 -35.96
CA GLN A 132 -12.51 26.09 -36.21
C GLN A 132 -12.95 27.45 -36.66
N LYS A 133 -13.91 27.52 -37.64
CA LYS A 133 -14.40 28.80 -38.18
C LYS A 133 -15.11 29.67 -37.17
N LYS A 134 -15.65 29.11 -36.09
CA LYS A 134 -16.22 29.89 -34.98
C LYS A 134 -15.13 30.58 -34.17
N GLY A 135 -13.88 30.10 -34.21
CA GLY A 135 -12.76 30.64 -33.45
C GLY A 135 -12.84 30.39 -31.94
N THR A 136 -13.66 29.45 -31.49
CA THR A 136 -13.85 29.11 -30.07
C THR A 136 -12.51 28.75 -29.44
N SER A 137 -12.19 29.39 -28.31
CA SER A 137 -10.97 29.16 -27.55
C SER A 137 -11.22 28.59 -26.14
N VAL A 138 -12.43 28.74 -25.64
CA VAL A 138 -12.86 28.23 -24.35
C VAL A 138 -14.15 27.43 -24.51
N ILE A 139 -14.21 26.25 -23.92
CA ILE A 139 -15.44 25.45 -23.80
C ILE A 139 -15.81 25.37 -22.31
N ASP A 140 -16.98 25.94 -21.95
CA ASP A 140 -17.56 25.76 -20.62
C ASP A 140 -18.54 24.56 -20.63
N GLY A 141 -17.99 23.37 -20.64
CA GLY A 141 -18.64 22.09 -20.76
C GLY A 141 -17.66 20.99 -21.17
N ASN A 142 -18.17 19.84 -21.62
CA ASN A 142 -17.35 18.75 -22.15
C ASN A 142 -17.08 18.94 -23.66
N LEU A 143 -15.93 18.43 -24.10
CA LEU A 143 -15.61 18.27 -25.52
C LEU A 143 -15.56 16.78 -25.88
N THR A 144 -16.55 16.30 -26.62
CA THR A 144 -16.54 14.92 -27.16
C THR A 144 -16.08 14.93 -28.60
N ILE A 145 -15.07 14.09 -28.92
CA ILE A 145 -14.51 13.95 -30.28
C ILE A 145 -14.75 12.53 -30.78
N GLY A 146 -15.49 12.42 -31.86
CA GLY A 146 -15.90 11.15 -32.45
C GLY A 146 -17.17 10.55 -31.85
N THR A 147 -17.47 9.35 -32.28
CA THR A 147 -18.57 8.48 -31.84
C THR A 147 -18.08 7.05 -31.71
N ASP A 148 -18.89 6.14 -31.19
CA ASP A 148 -18.46 4.76 -31.06
C ASP A 148 -18.47 4.02 -32.42
N ASP A 149 -19.38 4.36 -33.36
CA ASP A 149 -19.57 3.71 -34.68
C ASP A 149 -19.59 4.70 -35.86
N GLY A 150 -19.06 5.92 -35.70
CA GLY A 150 -19.17 6.97 -36.71
C GLY A 150 -18.00 7.07 -37.68
N GLU A 151 -17.98 8.23 -38.38
CA GLU A 151 -16.89 8.60 -39.29
C GLU A 151 -15.56 8.73 -38.54
N ASP A 152 -14.49 8.27 -39.19
CA ASP A 152 -13.14 8.36 -38.67
C ASP A 152 -12.66 9.81 -38.53
N ILE A 153 -12.26 10.20 -37.30
CA ILE A 153 -11.62 11.48 -37.03
C ILE A 153 -10.11 11.27 -37.14
N THR A 154 -9.52 11.66 -38.24
CA THR A 154 -8.09 11.40 -38.53
C THR A 154 -7.15 12.53 -38.10
N SER A 155 -7.65 13.73 -37.79
CA SER A 155 -6.86 14.87 -37.31
C SER A 155 -7.73 15.83 -36.51
N ILE A 156 -7.14 16.45 -35.48
CA ILE A 156 -7.73 17.54 -34.71
C ILE A 156 -6.87 18.82 -34.73
N GLU A 157 -5.93 18.95 -35.67
CA GLU A 157 -5.07 20.13 -35.83
C GLU A 157 -5.86 21.45 -35.89
N LYS A 158 -7.09 21.39 -36.43
CA LYS A 158 -8.00 22.54 -36.54
C LYS A 158 -8.55 23.04 -35.19
N LEU A 159 -8.28 22.33 -34.07
CA LEU A 159 -8.62 22.77 -32.72
C LEU A 159 -7.52 23.62 -32.07
N SER A 160 -6.49 24.04 -32.82
CA SER A 160 -5.31 24.75 -32.32
C SER A 160 -5.57 26.09 -31.62
N ASN A 161 -6.79 26.63 -31.73
CA ASN A 161 -7.22 27.82 -31.01
C ASN A 161 -7.66 27.52 -29.57
N LEU A 162 -7.95 26.26 -29.24
CA LEU A 162 -8.51 25.87 -27.95
C LEU A 162 -7.48 26.07 -26.83
N LYS A 163 -7.87 26.79 -25.78
CA LYS A 163 -7.05 27.10 -24.60
C LYS A 163 -7.48 26.38 -23.34
N SER A 164 -8.81 26.13 -23.22
CA SER A 164 -9.34 25.43 -22.04
C SER A 164 -10.67 24.75 -22.32
N VAL A 165 -10.92 23.68 -21.55
CA VAL A 165 -12.18 22.93 -21.50
C VAL A 165 -12.52 22.73 -20.02
N SER A 166 -13.60 23.33 -19.53
CA SER A 166 -13.95 23.24 -18.10
C SER A 166 -14.38 21.83 -17.70
N GLY A 167 -14.96 21.06 -18.62
CA GLY A 167 -15.30 19.65 -18.48
C GLY A 167 -14.25 18.70 -19.03
N ASN A 168 -14.66 17.49 -19.39
CA ASN A 168 -13.78 16.45 -19.91
C ASN A 168 -13.59 16.56 -21.44
N ILE A 169 -12.39 16.29 -21.91
CA ILE A 169 -12.13 15.91 -23.31
C ILE A 169 -12.35 14.40 -23.40
N ILE A 170 -13.31 13.96 -24.21
CA ILE A 170 -13.73 12.57 -24.38
C ILE A 170 -13.43 12.11 -25.79
N LEU A 171 -12.53 11.14 -25.95
CA LEU A 171 -12.20 10.56 -27.23
C LEU A 171 -12.96 9.24 -27.42
N LYS A 172 -13.77 9.18 -28.47
CA LYS A 172 -14.57 8.00 -28.80
C LYS A 172 -13.84 7.06 -29.78
N ASN A 173 -14.41 5.87 -30.05
CA ASN A 173 -13.78 4.84 -30.84
C ASN A 173 -13.48 5.23 -32.29
N SER A 174 -14.24 6.17 -32.87
CA SER A 174 -13.96 6.71 -34.20
C SER A 174 -12.82 7.73 -34.26
N PHE A 175 -12.18 8.06 -33.10
CA PHE A 175 -10.95 8.84 -33.06
C PHE A 175 -9.80 7.99 -33.60
N LYS A 176 -9.25 8.38 -34.76
CA LYS A 176 -8.19 7.67 -35.49
C LYS A 176 -6.92 8.50 -35.65
N ALA A 177 -6.86 9.71 -35.10
CA ALA A 177 -5.60 10.41 -34.95
C ALA A 177 -4.69 9.69 -33.96
N THR A 178 -3.39 9.69 -34.21
CA THR A 178 -2.40 8.99 -33.40
C THR A 178 -1.96 9.79 -32.18
N ASP A 179 -2.27 11.08 -32.17
CA ASP A 179 -1.84 12.04 -31.14
C ASP A 179 -2.90 13.13 -30.94
N LEU A 180 -2.58 14.11 -30.09
CA LEU A 180 -3.43 15.26 -29.77
C LEU A 180 -2.96 16.56 -30.42
N THR A 181 -2.28 16.47 -31.57
CA THR A 181 -1.88 17.67 -32.36
C THR A 181 -3.11 18.52 -32.67
N GLY A 182 -3.10 19.78 -32.25
CA GLY A 182 -4.25 20.70 -32.24
C GLY A 182 -4.68 21.11 -30.82
N LEU A 183 -4.14 20.48 -29.77
CA LEU A 183 -4.40 20.88 -28.38
C LEU A 183 -3.17 21.50 -27.69
N GLU A 184 -2.20 22.01 -28.47
CA GLU A 184 -0.93 22.54 -27.92
C GLU A 184 -1.12 23.83 -27.11
N GLN A 185 -2.21 24.55 -27.33
CA GLN A 185 -2.51 25.78 -26.59
C GLN A 185 -3.32 25.57 -25.32
N VAL A 186 -3.79 24.32 -25.09
CA VAL A 186 -4.61 23.99 -23.93
C VAL A 186 -3.77 24.05 -22.66
N THR A 187 -4.21 24.89 -21.72
CA THR A 187 -3.54 25.10 -20.43
C THR A 187 -4.25 24.43 -19.26
N LYS A 188 -5.58 24.22 -19.38
CA LYS A 188 -6.42 23.63 -18.34
C LYS A 188 -7.57 22.83 -18.92
N ILE A 189 -7.85 21.68 -18.32
CA ILE A 189 -9.00 20.82 -18.64
C ILE A 189 -9.66 20.29 -17.37
N GLY A 190 -10.95 19.92 -17.47
CA GLY A 190 -11.63 19.17 -16.43
C GLY A 190 -11.09 17.75 -16.31
N GLY A 191 -10.93 17.05 -17.44
CA GLY A 191 -10.35 15.71 -17.50
C GLY A 191 -10.10 15.25 -18.93
N LEU A 192 -9.45 14.09 -19.08
CA LEU A 192 -9.29 13.39 -20.37
C LEU A 192 -9.78 11.95 -20.22
N SER A 193 -10.71 11.55 -21.09
CA SER A 193 -11.31 10.20 -21.04
C SER A 193 -11.17 9.48 -22.39
N VAL A 194 -10.60 8.28 -22.37
CA VAL A 194 -10.42 7.40 -23.54
C VAL A 194 -10.75 5.96 -23.14
N GLY A 195 -12.00 5.55 -23.32
CA GLY A 195 -12.50 4.27 -22.81
C GLY A 195 -12.68 4.22 -21.31
N THR A 196 -13.05 3.05 -20.81
CA THR A 196 -13.19 2.73 -19.38
C THR A 196 -12.62 1.34 -19.12
N GLU A 197 -12.48 0.95 -17.87
CA GLU A 197 -12.05 -0.41 -17.49
C GLU A 197 -12.97 -1.49 -18.05
N GLU A 198 -14.31 -1.25 -18.00
CA GLU A 198 -15.31 -2.20 -18.50
C GLU A 198 -15.36 -2.22 -20.04
N ILE A 199 -15.13 -1.06 -20.67
CA ILE A 199 -15.20 -0.89 -22.11
C ILE A 199 -13.96 -0.12 -22.59
N PRO A 200 -12.83 -0.81 -22.77
CA PRO A 200 -11.62 -0.18 -23.31
C PRO A 200 -11.84 0.39 -24.71
N SER A 201 -11.21 1.53 -24.98
CA SER A 201 -11.35 2.21 -26.28
C SER A 201 -10.54 1.51 -27.39
N THR A 202 -11.10 1.48 -28.59
CA THR A 202 -10.42 1.06 -29.85
C THR A 202 -9.87 2.25 -30.64
N ALA A 203 -9.85 3.46 -30.07
CA ALA A 203 -9.19 4.63 -30.68
C ALA A 203 -7.70 4.33 -30.96
N VAL A 204 -7.14 4.97 -31.98
CA VAL A 204 -5.74 4.69 -32.42
C VAL A 204 -4.73 5.57 -31.69
N LEU A 205 -5.15 6.30 -30.69
CA LEU A 205 -4.31 7.18 -29.88
C LEU A 205 -3.10 6.45 -29.28
N ASN A 206 -1.90 6.82 -29.70
CA ASN A 206 -0.66 6.25 -29.16
C ASN A 206 0.21 7.25 -28.39
N HIS A 207 -0.03 8.56 -28.57
CA HIS A 207 0.73 9.62 -27.92
C HIS A 207 -0.21 10.68 -27.35
N VAL A 208 -0.09 10.91 -26.06
CA VAL A 208 -0.78 12.01 -25.35
C VAL A 208 0.25 13.09 -25.03
N SER A 209 0.16 14.22 -25.72
CA SER A 209 0.99 15.39 -25.47
C SER A 209 0.16 16.68 -25.52
N MET A 210 0.24 17.45 -24.45
CA MET A 210 -0.33 18.81 -24.34
C MET A 210 0.71 19.70 -23.65
N PRO A 211 1.62 20.34 -24.42
CA PRO A 211 2.84 20.94 -23.88
C PRO A 211 2.63 22.18 -23.00
N LYS A 212 1.42 22.77 -22.99
CA LYS A 212 1.06 23.89 -22.12
C LYS A 212 0.09 23.52 -21.01
N LEU A 213 -0.32 22.25 -20.90
CA LEU A 213 -1.27 21.83 -19.88
C LEU A 213 -0.63 21.87 -18.49
N THR A 214 -1.13 22.75 -17.61
CA THR A 214 -0.61 22.92 -16.25
C THR A 214 -1.48 22.29 -15.18
N GLU A 215 -2.78 22.16 -15.45
CA GLU A 215 -3.76 21.66 -14.47
C GLU A 215 -4.84 20.80 -15.13
N VAL A 216 -5.15 19.67 -14.48
CA VAL A 216 -6.32 18.85 -14.75
C VAL A 216 -7.13 18.75 -13.45
N THR A 217 -8.32 19.37 -13.42
CA THR A 217 -9.11 19.45 -12.17
C THR A 217 -9.77 18.15 -11.78
N GLY A 218 -10.06 17.26 -12.75
CA GLY A 218 -10.57 15.92 -12.58
C GLY A 218 -9.54 14.88 -12.97
N ASN A 219 -9.97 13.83 -13.67
CA ASN A 219 -9.12 12.68 -13.95
C ASN A 219 -8.66 12.59 -15.40
N ILE A 220 -7.43 12.12 -15.60
CA ILE A 220 -6.96 11.55 -16.85
C ILE A 220 -7.20 10.05 -16.76
N SER A 221 -8.12 9.52 -17.58
CA SER A 221 -8.50 8.10 -17.59
C SER A 221 -8.36 7.55 -19.00
N ILE A 222 -7.38 6.68 -19.22
CA ILE A 222 -7.07 6.12 -20.54
C ILE A 222 -6.98 4.60 -20.45
N TRP A 223 -7.99 3.94 -21.00
CA TRP A 223 -8.08 2.48 -21.14
C TRP A 223 -8.00 2.13 -22.62
N ASN A 224 -6.77 2.09 -23.13
CA ASN A 224 -6.53 1.97 -24.57
C ASN A 224 -5.22 1.25 -24.87
N ASN A 225 -5.29 0.13 -25.59
CA ASN A 225 -4.11 -0.69 -25.90
C ASN A 225 -3.13 -0.09 -26.90
N ASN A 226 -3.45 1.05 -27.52
CA ASN A 226 -2.55 1.70 -28.45
C ASN A 226 -1.65 2.74 -27.80
N LEU A 227 -1.95 3.17 -26.56
CA LEU A 227 -1.18 4.19 -25.85
C LEU A 227 0.24 3.70 -25.58
N LYS A 228 1.24 4.47 -26.09
CA LYS A 228 2.67 4.24 -25.90
C LYS A 228 3.34 5.33 -25.07
N TRP A 229 2.98 6.59 -25.30
CA TRP A 229 3.65 7.74 -24.69
C TRP A 229 2.65 8.70 -24.09
N MET A 230 2.96 9.13 -22.87
CA MET A 230 2.27 10.21 -22.19
C MET A 230 3.31 11.28 -21.77
N GLU A 231 3.24 12.45 -22.38
CA GLU A 231 4.18 13.56 -22.18
C GLU A 231 3.42 14.84 -21.83
N LEU A 232 3.23 15.08 -20.53
CA LEU A 232 2.59 16.30 -20.00
C LEU A 232 3.63 17.08 -19.17
N LYS A 233 4.61 17.65 -19.87
CA LYS A 233 5.85 18.20 -19.26
C LYS A 233 5.63 19.41 -18.37
N THR A 234 4.51 20.11 -18.50
CA THR A 234 4.16 21.29 -17.71
C THR A 234 3.08 21.04 -16.66
N LEU A 235 2.54 19.81 -16.63
CA LEU A 235 1.47 19.45 -15.69
C LEU A 235 1.99 19.47 -14.27
N THR A 236 1.39 20.31 -13.40
CA THR A 236 1.76 20.42 -11.99
C THR A 236 0.82 19.70 -11.05
N LYS A 237 -0.49 19.61 -11.43
CA LYS A 237 -1.53 18.99 -10.63
C LYS A 237 -2.56 18.27 -11.49
N ALA A 238 -3.06 17.14 -11.00
CA ALA A 238 -4.23 16.46 -11.55
C ALA A 238 -5.14 15.93 -10.43
N GLY A 239 -6.44 15.80 -10.72
CA GLY A 239 -7.38 15.14 -9.82
C GLY A 239 -7.03 13.67 -9.65
N GLY A 240 -6.82 12.94 -10.76
CA GLY A 240 -6.33 11.56 -10.78
C GLY A 240 -5.73 11.21 -12.12
N ILE A 241 -4.95 10.14 -12.17
CA ILE A 241 -4.40 9.56 -13.41
C ILE A 241 -4.58 8.04 -13.37
N SER A 242 -5.30 7.49 -14.33
CA SER A 242 -5.49 6.03 -14.51
C SER A 242 -5.20 5.64 -15.96
N LEU A 243 -4.12 4.90 -16.15
CA LEU A 243 -3.64 4.47 -17.45
C LEU A 243 -3.58 2.95 -17.52
N ALA A 244 -4.19 2.36 -18.56
CA ALA A 244 -4.05 0.94 -18.84
C ALA A 244 -3.73 0.73 -20.32
N SER A 245 -2.55 0.16 -20.60
CA SER A 245 -2.11 -0.17 -21.97
C SER A 245 -1.03 -1.25 -21.95
N GLU A 246 -1.19 -2.24 -22.84
CA GLU A 246 -0.17 -3.26 -23.08
C GLU A 246 1.05 -2.74 -23.87
N LEU A 247 0.98 -1.54 -24.40
CA LEU A 247 2.03 -0.93 -25.21
C LEU A 247 2.71 0.28 -24.55
N ILE A 248 2.38 0.60 -23.31
CA ILE A 248 2.97 1.76 -22.64
C ILE A 248 4.50 1.64 -22.57
N GLU A 249 5.20 2.66 -23.04
CA GLU A 249 6.67 2.72 -23.15
C GLU A 249 7.25 3.85 -22.31
N ASN A 250 6.55 5.00 -22.21
CA ASN A 250 7.08 6.18 -21.55
C ASN A 250 5.99 7.02 -20.89
N ILE A 251 6.28 7.55 -19.70
CA ILE A 251 5.46 8.51 -18.96
C ILE A 251 6.37 9.65 -18.48
N GLU A 252 6.17 10.85 -19.02
CA GLU A 252 6.94 12.05 -18.66
C GLU A 252 6.05 13.10 -18.00
N LEU A 253 6.20 13.27 -16.70
CA LEU A 253 5.46 14.21 -15.86
C LEU A 253 6.44 14.93 -14.90
N PRO A 254 7.47 15.62 -15.42
CA PRO A 254 8.58 16.13 -14.61
C PRO A 254 8.18 17.22 -13.61
N GLU A 255 7.13 17.99 -13.91
CA GLU A 255 6.68 19.09 -13.04
C GLU A 255 5.52 18.69 -12.12
N LEU A 256 5.04 17.44 -12.21
CA LEU A 256 3.90 16.97 -11.41
C LEU A 256 4.26 16.90 -9.93
N THR A 257 3.50 17.62 -9.10
CA THR A 257 3.71 17.69 -7.64
C THR A 257 2.61 17.03 -6.83
N GLU A 258 1.39 17.01 -7.35
CA GLU A 258 0.21 16.57 -6.60
C GLU A 258 -0.81 15.84 -7.48
N ILE A 259 -1.30 14.72 -6.99
CA ILE A 259 -2.47 13.98 -7.47
C ILE A 259 -3.50 13.95 -6.34
N GLY A 260 -4.73 14.42 -6.62
CA GLY A 260 -5.80 14.49 -5.62
C GLY A 260 -6.40 13.13 -5.24
N ASN A 261 -6.55 12.24 -6.22
CA ASN A 261 -7.12 10.90 -6.09
C ASN A 261 -6.06 9.83 -6.42
N ASP A 262 -6.39 8.86 -7.27
CA ASP A 262 -5.53 7.74 -7.62
C ASP A 262 -4.52 8.11 -8.72
N PHE A 263 -3.34 7.48 -8.64
CA PHE A 263 -2.35 7.43 -9.71
C PHE A 263 -2.06 5.96 -10.03
N ILE A 264 -2.71 5.43 -11.05
CA ILE A 264 -2.64 4.02 -11.46
C ILE A 264 -2.05 3.90 -12.85
N VAL A 265 -1.07 3.01 -13.02
CA VAL A 265 -0.50 2.63 -14.31
C VAL A 265 -0.48 1.10 -14.40
N GLU A 266 -1.17 0.57 -15.39
CA GLU A 266 -1.26 -0.87 -15.62
C GLU A 266 -0.79 -1.27 -17.02
N GLY A 267 0.02 -2.30 -17.10
CA GLY A 267 0.48 -2.89 -18.37
C GLY A 267 -0.56 -3.79 -19.06
N CYS A 268 -1.81 -3.80 -18.62
CA CYS A 268 -2.90 -4.58 -19.19
C CYS A 268 -4.23 -3.84 -19.05
N LEU A 269 -5.18 -4.12 -19.97
CA LEU A 269 -6.53 -3.54 -19.90
C LEU A 269 -7.45 -4.25 -18.92
N LYS A 270 -7.18 -5.52 -18.65
CA LYS A 270 -7.95 -6.34 -17.70
C LYS A 270 -6.98 -7.18 -16.89
N ARG A 271 -7.25 -7.29 -15.63
CA ARG A 271 -6.55 -8.21 -14.71
C ARG A 271 -6.99 -9.65 -15.03
N GLU A 272 -6.55 -10.21 -16.16
CA GLU A 272 -6.82 -11.58 -16.54
C GLU A 272 -5.68 -12.49 -16.04
N PHE A 273 -6.02 -13.49 -15.24
CA PHE A 273 -5.16 -14.62 -14.96
C PHE A 273 -5.34 -15.65 -16.08
N GLU A 274 -4.24 -16.13 -16.70
CA GLU A 274 -4.24 -16.88 -17.98
C GLU A 274 -5.09 -18.16 -18.02
N ASP A 275 -5.70 -18.63 -16.95
CA ASP A 275 -6.50 -19.87 -16.98
C ASP A 275 -7.83 -19.83 -16.23
N GLY A 276 -8.30 -18.65 -15.79
CA GLY A 276 -9.51 -18.55 -14.97
C GLY A 276 -9.35 -19.24 -13.59
N SER A 277 -8.13 -19.67 -13.24
CA SER A 277 -7.81 -20.27 -11.97
C SER A 277 -7.62 -19.18 -10.92
N THR A 278 -8.46 -19.21 -9.91
CA THR A 278 -8.30 -18.41 -8.69
C THR A 278 -7.23 -18.97 -7.76
N SER A 279 -6.52 -20.01 -8.21
CA SER A 279 -5.47 -20.68 -7.45
C SER A 279 -4.13 -19.97 -7.62
N GLY A 280 -3.87 -18.83 -7.15
CA GLY A 280 -2.64 -18.03 -6.97
C GLY A 280 -1.24 -18.63 -7.26
N TYR A 281 -1.14 -19.59 -8.18
CA TYR A 281 0.08 -20.30 -8.53
C TYR A 281 0.70 -19.91 -9.86
N ASP A 282 -0.10 -19.39 -10.81
CA ASP A 282 0.46 -18.88 -12.06
C ASP A 282 0.53 -17.35 -12.02
N PRO A 283 1.68 -16.74 -12.36
CA PRO A 283 1.77 -15.29 -12.42
C PRO A 283 0.81 -14.77 -13.50
N PRO A 284 0.13 -13.65 -13.26
CA PRO A 284 -0.64 -13.00 -14.32
C PRO A 284 0.28 -12.67 -15.48
N ALA A 285 -0.26 -12.68 -16.71
CA ALA A 285 0.50 -12.27 -17.89
C ALA A 285 0.91 -10.79 -17.74
N LEU A 286 2.19 -10.57 -17.48
CA LEU A 286 2.75 -9.23 -17.45
C LEU A 286 2.96 -8.77 -18.89
N LYS A 287 2.50 -7.55 -19.20
CA LYS A 287 2.62 -6.93 -20.52
C LYS A 287 3.21 -5.52 -20.37
N GLY A 288 3.05 -4.66 -21.35
CA GLY A 288 3.63 -3.30 -21.34
C GLY A 288 5.12 -3.30 -21.64
N ASN A 289 5.67 -2.12 -21.91
CA ASN A 289 7.07 -1.91 -22.31
C ASN A 289 7.79 -0.85 -21.46
N LEU A 290 7.17 -0.35 -20.39
CA LEU A 290 7.74 0.67 -19.51
C LEU A 290 8.85 0.05 -18.65
N GLU A 291 10.11 0.44 -18.86
CA GLU A 291 11.24 -0.03 -18.05
C GLU A 291 11.42 0.73 -16.74
N ALA A 292 10.99 1.99 -16.70
CA ALA A 292 11.10 2.83 -15.50
C ALA A 292 9.88 3.71 -15.33
N PHE A 293 9.34 3.75 -14.12
CA PHE A 293 8.31 4.70 -13.69
C PHE A 293 8.97 5.73 -12.75
N SER A 294 9.10 6.98 -13.24
CA SER A 294 9.81 8.03 -12.49
C SER A 294 9.08 9.37 -12.56
N ILE A 295 8.65 9.87 -11.39
CA ILE A 295 7.99 11.18 -11.26
C ILE A 295 8.76 11.99 -10.21
N PRO A 296 9.80 12.75 -10.61
CA PRO A 296 10.82 13.26 -9.70
C PRO A 296 10.35 14.34 -8.73
N ASN A 297 9.24 15.03 -9.05
CA ASN A 297 8.73 16.14 -8.25
C ASN A 297 7.43 15.79 -7.49
N LEU A 298 6.87 14.59 -7.66
CA LEU A 298 5.63 14.19 -7.00
C LEU A 298 5.81 14.15 -5.48
N GLN A 299 4.96 14.87 -4.76
CA GLN A 299 5.00 15.00 -3.31
C GLN A 299 3.82 14.32 -2.62
N LYS A 300 2.66 14.25 -3.31
CA LYS A 300 1.42 13.74 -2.74
C LYS A 300 0.56 13.02 -3.76
N VAL A 301 -0.01 11.88 -3.33
CA VAL A 301 -1.10 11.17 -3.99
C VAL A 301 -2.21 10.96 -2.94
N GLY A 302 -3.37 11.59 -3.14
CA GLY A 302 -4.46 11.53 -2.15
C GLY A 302 -5.14 10.16 -2.04
N GLY A 303 -5.17 9.41 -3.15
CA GLY A 303 -5.71 8.06 -3.23
C GLY A 303 -4.62 6.99 -3.34
N THR A 304 -4.81 6.05 -4.24
CA THR A 304 -3.90 4.92 -4.45
C THR A 304 -2.83 5.23 -5.48
N LEU A 305 -1.59 4.95 -5.15
CA LEU A 305 -0.48 4.84 -6.09
C LEU A 305 -0.33 3.36 -6.48
N GLY A 306 -0.57 3.04 -7.76
CA GLY A 306 -0.48 1.68 -8.30
C GLY A 306 0.36 1.62 -9.57
N VAL A 307 1.32 0.68 -9.64
CA VAL A 307 2.12 0.39 -10.84
C VAL A 307 2.19 -1.12 -10.99
N ASN A 308 1.43 -1.68 -11.94
CA ASN A 308 1.18 -3.12 -11.99
C ASN A 308 1.23 -3.69 -13.40
N PHE A 309 1.48 -4.99 -13.52
CA PHE A 309 1.39 -5.79 -14.77
C PHE A 309 2.35 -5.34 -15.89
N ILE A 310 3.48 -4.73 -15.57
CA ILE A 310 4.44 -4.19 -16.56
C ILE A 310 5.67 -5.09 -16.60
N ALA A 311 5.82 -5.86 -17.69
CA ALA A 311 6.82 -6.91 -17.83
C ALA A 311 8.28 -6.45 -17.70
N PRO A 312 8.74 -5.37 -18.36
CA PRO A 312 10.14 -4.94 -18.29
C PRO A 312 10.43 -3.94 -17.15
N LEU A 313 9.46 -3.67 -16.25
CA LEU A 313 9.64 -2.65 -15.22
C LEU A 313 10.79 -3.02 -14.27
N LYS A 314 11.80 -2.17 -14.20
CA LYS A 314 12.96 -2.33 -13.31
C LYS A 314 12.95 -1.36 -12.15
N THR A 315 12.40 -0.17 -12.37
CA THR A 315 12.54 0.93 -11.41
C THR A 315 11.23 1.66 -11.18
N ILE A 316 10.92 1.94 -9.91
CA ILE A 316 9.97 2.96 -9.50
C ILE A 316 10.74 4.01 -8.72
N ALA A 317 10.71 5.30 -9.17
CA ALA A 317 11.46 6.38 -8.55
C ALA A 317 10.54 7.59 -8.25
N LEU A 318 10.24 7.78 -6.97
CA LEU A 318 9.39 8.85 -6.45
C LEU A 318 10.11 9.56 -5.27
N PRO A 319 11.29 10.16 -5.49
CA PRO A 319 12.20 10.57 -4.43
C PRO A 319 11.66 11.71 -3.54
N LYS A 320 10.61 12.41 -3.96
CA LYS A 320 9.98 13.50 -3.19
C LYS A 320 8.59 13.15 -2.64
N LEU A 321 8.08 11.95 -2.89
CA LEU A 321 6.77 11.53 -2.40
C LEU A 321 6.77 11.45 -0.87
N LYS A 322 5.92 12.23 -0.21
CA LYS A 322 5.81 12.33 1.25
C LYS A 322 4.57 11.65 1.79
N GLU A 323 3.46 11.80 1.09
CA GLU A 323 2.14 11.36 1.52
C GLU A 323 1.44 10.61 0.41
N VAL A 324 0.82 9.48 0.75
CA VAL A 324 0.01 8.70 -0.17
C VAL A 324 -1.14 8.04 0.58
N GLY A 325 -2.32 7.96 -0.06
CA GLY A 325 -3.46 7.24 0.49
C GLY A 325 -3.17 5.76 0.63
N ASN A 326 -2.85 5.07 -0.46
CA ASN A 326 -2.39 3.67 -0.48
C ASN A 326 -1.25 3.50 -1.47
N ILE A 327 -0.40 2.51 -1.25
CA ILE A 327 0.52 1.96 -2.26
C ILE A 327 0.02 0.56 -2.64
N ASP A 328 -0.24 0.36 -3.94
CA ASP A 328 -0.71 -0.91 -4.51
C ASP A 328 0.17 -1.32 -5.70
N CYS A 329 1.32 -1.91 -5.40
CA CYS A 329 2.25 -2.50 -6.37
C CYS A 329 2.30 -4.02 -6.16
N GLU A 330 1.20 -4.71 -6.48
CA GLU A 330 1.03 -6.14 -6.17
C GLU A 330 1.64 -7.07 -7.24
N TYR A 331 1.86 -6.58 -8.46
CA TYR A 331 2.29 -7.41 -9.60
C TYR A 331 3.54 -6.85 -10.27
N LEU A 332 4.59 -6.62 -9.45
CA LEU A 332 5.91 -6.23 -9.97
C LEU A 332 6.61 -7.43 -10.61
N PRO A 333 7.35 -7.26 -11.71
CA PRO A 333 8.02 -8.37 -12.39
C PRO A 333 9.15 -8.95 -11.55
N MET A 334 9.54 -10.20 -11.85
CA MET A 334 10.67 -10.86 -11.18
C MET A 334 12.02 -10.16 -11.42
N ALA A 335 12.14 -9.36 -12.47
CA ALA A 335 13.34 -8.58 -12.80
C ALA A 335 13.32 -7.15 -12.21
N PHE A 336 12.37 -6.84 -11.33
CA PHE A 336 12.28 -5.52 -10.67
C PHE A 336 13.47 -5.29 -9.74
N GLU A 337 14.16 -4.15 -9.90
CA GLU A 337 15.48 -3.90 -9.32
C GLU A 337 15.46 -2.87 -8.18
N THR A 338 14.69 -1.77 -8.34
CA THR A 338 14.77 -0.65 -7.40
C THR A 338 13.43 0.03 -7.16
N ILE A 339 13.23 0.46 -5.91
CA ILE A 339 12.14 1.33 -5.52
C ILE A 339 12.68 2.50 -4.69
N GLY A 340 12.43 3.73 -5.13
CA GLY A 340 12.87 4.98 -4.50
C GLY A 340 11.70 5.72 -3.87
N LEU A 341 11.59 5.65 -2.55
CA LEU A 341 10.55 6.27 -1.72
C LEU A 341 11.17 7.01 -0.52
N GLU A 342 12.35 7.59 -0.68
CA GLU A 342 13.20 8.10 0.41
C GLU A 342 12.54 9.23 1.22
N ALA A 343 11.68 10.03 0.56
CA ALA A 343 10.97 11.11 1.26
C ALA A 343 9.68 10.66 1.94
N LEU A 344 9.23 9.40 1.76
CA LEU A 344 7.94 8.93 2.24
C LEU A 344 7.84 9.01 3.77
N ARG A 345 6.76 9.59 4.27
CA ARG A 345 6.44 9.75 5.68
C ARG A 345 5.17 9.06 6.09
N ASN A 346 4.12 9.22 5.28
CA ASN A 346 2.79 8.74 5.62
C ASN A 346 2.16 7.96 4.46
N VAL A 347 1.67 6.77 4.78
CA VAL A 347 0.71 5.99 4.00
C VAL A 347 -0.55 5.90 4.84
N ASP A 348 -1.66 6.52 4.39
CA ASP A 348 -2.88 6.58 5.20
C ASP A 348 -3.61 5.23 5.31
N GLY A 349 -3.52 4.40 4.28
CA GLY A 349 -4.07 3.06 4.21
C GLY A 349 -3.01 1.97 4.09
N ASN A 350 -3.18 1.06 3.15
CA ASN A 350 -2.28 -0.07 2.94
C ASN A 350 -1.03 0.30 2.12
N MET A 351 0.08 -0.36 2.44
CA MET A 351 1.30 -0.29 1.66
C MET A 351 1.64 -1.71 1.17
N LYS A 352 1.37 -1.99 -0.10
CA LYS A 352 1.64 -3.28 -0.74
C LYS A 352 2.72 -3.12 -1.79
N ILE A 353 3.82 -3.84 -1.61
CA ILE A 353 4.93 -3.94 -2.57
C ILE A 353 5.20 -5.43 -2.73
N CYS A 354 4.78 -5.99 -3.85
CA CYS A 354 4.76 -7.43 -4.07
C CYS A 354 5.28 -7.76 -5.48
N SER A 355 6.17 -8.73 -5.58
CA SER A 355 6.57 -9.28 -6.88
C SER A 355 5.71 -10.49 -7.23
N VAL A 356 5.58 -10.78 -8.52
CA VAL A 356 5.08 -12.08 -8.97
C VAL A 356 6.05 -13.18 -8.57
N LYS A 357 5.55 -14.41 -8.42
CA LYS A 357 6.36 -15.60 -8.18
C LYS A 357 6.18 -16.59 -9.32
N ALA A 358 7.20 -17.35 -9.66
CA ALA A 358 7.09 -18.43 -10.61
C ALA A 358 7.15 -19.79 -9.91
N VAL A 359 6.30 -20.72 -10.35
CA VAL A 359 6.27 -22.11 -9.86
C VAL A 359 6.79 -23.03 -10.95
N ALA A 360 7.88 -23.75 -10.69
CA ALA A 360 8.39 -24.71 -11.66
C ALA A 360 7.40 -25.87 -11.83
N VAL A 361 7.04 -26.18 -13.09
CA VAL A 361 6.10 -27.26 -13.44
C VAL A 361 6.60 -28.63 -12.98
N ILE A 362 7.93 -28.82 -12.93
CA ILE A 362 8.56 -30.06 -12.43
C ILE A 362 9.19 -29.76 -11.06
N GLY A 363 8.71 -30.45 -10.04
CA GLY A 363 9.25 -30.37 -8.67
C GLY A 363 8.59 -29.35 -7.74
N GLY A 364 7.72 -28.48 -8.24
CA GLY A 364 6.95 -27.52 -7.42
C GLY A 364 7.82 -26.46 -6.71
N TYR A 365 9.02 -26.18 -7.23
CA TYR A 365 9.90 -25.14 -6.67
C TYR A 365 9.33 -23.77 -6.99
N ILE A 366 9.23 -22.91 -5.97
CA ILE A 366 8.83 -21.53 -6.10
C ILE A 366 10.10 -20.68 -6.23
N THR A 367 10.15 -19.84 -7.26
CA THR A 367 11.18 -18.80 -7.42
C THR A 367 10.57 -17.43 -7.17
N TYR A 368 11.33 -16.57 -6.53
CA TYR A 368 10.96 -15.21 -6.18
C TYR A 368 11.83 -14.21 -6.95
N ASN A 369 11.51 -12.93 -6.88
CA ASN A 369 12.42 -11.88 -7.34
C ASN A 369 13.73 -11.96 -6.54
N ASP A 370 14.85 -12.24 -7.22
CA ASP A 370 16.17 -12.38 -6.64
C ASP A 370 17.10 -11.19 -6.98
N VAL A 371 16.53 -10.08 -7.42
CA VAL A 371 17.25 -8.89 -7.88
C VAL A 371 17.10 -7.74 -6.88
N LEU A 372 15.89 -7.45 -6.37
CA LEU A 372 15.66 -6.40 -5.39
C LEU A 372 16.29 -6.78 -4.05
N THR A 373 17.39 -6.10 -3.68
CA THR A 373 18.12 -6.34 -2.43
C THR A 373 17.77 -5.39 -1.29
N SER A 374 17.15 -4.23 -1.60
CA SER A 374 16.77 -3.20 -0.64
C SER A 374 15.52 -2.46 -1.09
N LEU A 375 14.69 -2.03 -0.14
CA LEU A 375 13.55 -1.12 -0.38
C LEU A 375 13.96 0.37 -0.43
N GLY A 376 15.25 0.66 -0.57
CA GLY A 376 15.76 2.02 -0.43
C GLY A 376 15.74 2.51 1.02
N ASP A 377 15.78 3.82 1.20
CA ASP A 377 15.78 4.44 2.53
C ASP A 377 14.32 4.72 2.99
N LEU A 378 13.76 3.84 3.80
CA LEU A 378 12.49 4.03 4.49
C LEU A 378 12.65 4.51 5.94
N SER A 379 13.83 5.01 6.32
CA SER A 379 14.09 5.47 7.70
C SER A 379 13.19 6.60 8.16
N GLY A 380 12.65 7.37 7.22
CA GLY A 380 11.72 8.45 7.49
C GLY A 380 10.24 8.09 7.52
N LEU A 381 9.86 6.84 7.21
CA LEU A 381 8.46 6.41 7.24
C LEU A 381 7.93 6.38 8.66
N GLU A 382 6.88 7.17 8.93
CA GLU A 382 6.31 7.33 10.27
C GLU A 382 4.98 6.58 10.46
N LYS A 383 4.20 6.44 9.39
CA LYS A 383 2.86 5.86 9.45
C LYS A 383 2.53 4.97 8.26
N VAL A 384 1.95 3.81 8.54
CA VAL A 384 1.17 2.98 7.62
C VAL A 384 -0.16 2.69 8.31
N GLY A 385 -1.24 3.38 7.92
CA GLY A 385 -2.54 3.26 8.61
C GLY A 385 -3.21 1.89 8.45
N GLY A 386 -2.92 1.18 7.36
CA GLY A 386 -3.33 -0.20 7.10
C GLY A 386 -2.19 -1.20 7.26
N VAL A 387 -2.21 -2.24 6.44
CA VAL A 387 -1.21 -3.32 6.46
C VAL A 387 -0.04 -3.00 5.53
N LEU A 388 1.17 -3.16 6.06
CA LEU A 388 2.40 -3.20 5.28
C LEU A 388 2.60 -4.62 4.75
N THR A 389 2.55 -4.80 3.44
CA THR A 389 2.72 -6.10 2.77
C THR A 389 3.95 -6.09 1.88
N LEU A 390 4.88 -7.00 2.14
CA LEU A 390 6.08 -7.23 1.33
C LEU A 390 6.14 -8.70 0.97
N THR A 391 6.01 -9.03 -0.33
CA THR A 391 6.00 -10.44 -0.72
C THR A 391 6.83 -10.73 -1.96
N ASN A 392 7.43 -11.92 -1.98
CA ASN A 392 8.10 -12.53 -3.12
C ASN A 392 9.41 -11.82 -3.57
N PHE A 393 10.15 -11.22 -2.62
CA PHE A 393 11.49 -10.64 -2.88
C PHE A 393 12.56 -11.49 -2.19
N GLY A 394 13.06 -12.50 -2.90
CA GLY A 394 13.98 -13.49 -2.38
C GLY A 394 15.35 -12.93 -2.00
N ALA A 395 15.81 -11.86 -2.65
CA ALA A 395 17.11 -11.23 -2.38
C ALA A 395 17.07 -10.10 -1.34
N LEU A 396 15.89 -9.66 -0.91
CA LEU A 396 15.76 -8.61 0.10
C LEU A 396 16.36 -9.06 1.44
N THR A 397 17.36 -8.31 1.98
CA THR A 397 18.11 -8.71 3.17
C THR A 397 17.60 -8.09 4.45
N ASP A 398 17.25 -6.80 4.44
CA ASP A 398 16.88 -6.06 5.62
C ASP A 398 15.56 -5.33 5.43
N ILE A 399 14.69 -5.39 6.44
CA ILE A 399 13.43 -4.67 6.50
C ILE A 399 13.51 -3.75 7.70
N SER A 400 13.85 -2.47 7.46
CA SER A 400 14.11 -1.50 8.53
C SER A 400 13.32 -0.21 8.33
N MET A 401 12.45 0.09 9.29
CA MET A 401 11.65 1.31 9.37
C MET A 401 11.72 1.87 10.79
N PRO A 402 12.88 2.43 11.18
CA PRO A 402 13.13 2.80 12.59
C PRO A 402 12.25 3.94 13.09
N SER A 403 11.71 4.77 12.20
CA SER A 403 10.80 5.87 12.54
C SER A 403 9.33 5.51 12.51
N LEU A 404 8.96 4.28 12.13
CA LEU A 404 7.58 3.84 12.03
C LEU A 404 6.92 3.83 13.40
N LYS A 405 5.95 4.74 13.60
CA LYS A 405 5.23 4.93 14.88
C LYS A 405 3.86 4.25 14.88
N GLN A 406 3.24 4.10 13.72
CA GLN A 406 1.91 3.52 13.60
C GLN A 406 1.84 2.56 12.41
N CYS A 407 1.27 1.37 12.63
CA CYS A 407 1.01 0.38 11.58
C CYS A 407 -0.26 -0.42 11.88
N GLY A 408 -1.07 -0.70 10.85
CA GLY A 408 -2.25 -1.57 10.98
C GLY A 408 -1.93 -3.06 11.03
N GLY A 409 -0.73 -3.45 10.57
CA GLY A 409 -0.23 -4.82 10.55
C GLY A 409 0.95 -4.96 9.61
N ILE A 410 1.62 -6.12 9.67
CA ILE A 410 2.74 -6.45 8.78
C ILE A 410 2.51 -7.83 8.18
N TRP A 411 2.67 -7.97 6.86
CA TRP A 411 2.67 -9.25 6.17
C TRP A 411 3.94 -9.39 5.35
N LEU A 412 4.79 -10.37 5.74
CA LEU A 412 6.02 -10.73 5.05
C LEU A 412 5.89 -12.17 4.51
N GLU A 413 6.10 -12.37 3.20
CA GLU A 413 6.06 -13.69 2.59
C GLU A 413 7.10 -13.82 1.47
N GLY A 414 7.77 -14.98 1.38
CA GLY A 414 8.69 -15.26 0.28
C GLY A 414 9.96 -14.39 0.27
N LEU A 415 10.44 -13.98 1.45
CA LEU A 415 11.64 -13.16 1.64
C LEU A 415 12.79 -14.07 2.10
N SER A 416 13.39 -14.78 1.14
CA SER A 416 14.31 -15.88 1.42
C SER A 416 15.62 -15.45 2.10
N SER A 417 16.10 -14.22 1.84
CA SER A 417 17.33 -13.68 2.36
C SER A 417 17.16 -12.66 3.50
N ALA A 418 15.93 -12.32 3.85
CA ALA A 418 15.66 -11.35 4.90
C ALA A 418 16.11 -11.88 6.26
N THR A 419 17.07 -11.19 6.90
CA THR A 419 17.63 -11.57 8.20
C THR A 419 17.03 -10.82 9.36
N THR A 420 16.56 -9.59 9.13
CA THR A 420 16.08 -8.69 10.18
C THR A 420 14.76 -8.03 9.79
N LEU A 421 13.83 -7.96 10.75
CA LEU A 421 12.70 -7.02 10.74
C LEU A 421 12.91 -6.01 11.88
N ALA A 422 13.08 -4.73 11.54
CA ALA A 422 13.32 -3.66 12.52
C ALA A 422 12.25 -2.57 12.44
N VAL A 423 11.37 -2.56 13.44
CA VAL A 423 10.28 -1.58 13.65
C VAL A 423 10.20 -1.22 15.16
N PRO A 424 11.29 -0.71 15.76
CA PRO A 424 11.42 -0.62 17.21
C PRO A 424 10.48 0.38 17.90
N ALA A 425 9.90 1.31 17.14
CA ALA A 425 9.04 2.38 17.66
C ALA A 425 7.57 2.19 17.34
N VAL A 426 7.18 1.10 16.67
CA VAL A 426 5.84 0.92 16.13
C VAL A 426 4.80 0.64 17.22
N GLU A 427 3.65 1.32 17.12
CA GLU A 427 2.40 0.96 17.78
C GLU A 427 1.45 0.36 16.74
N PHE A 428 0.97 -0.85 16.99
CA PHE A 428 0.03 -1.51 16.10
C PHE A 428 -1.40 -1.09 16.42
N THR A 429 -2.15 -0.72 15.38
CA THR A 429 -3.59 -0.37 15.49
C THR A 429 -4.39 -1.36 14.65
N ALA A 430 -5.28 -2.11 15.28
CA ALA A 430 -6.09 -3.10 14.56
C ALA A 430 -6.86 -2.46 13.40
N PRO A 431 -6.88 -3.09 12.22
CA PRO A 431 -7.74 -2.68 11.13
C PRO A 431 -9.22 -2.72 11.52
N ALA A 432 -10.07 -1.96 10.81
CA ALA A 432 -11.50 -1.91 11.09
C ALA A 432 -12.13 -3.31 11.01
N GLY A 433 -12.79 -3.73 12.10
CA GLY A 433 -13.43 -5.04 12.22
C GLY A 433 -12.55 -6.13 12.84
N GLU A 434 -11.26 -5.88 13.05
CA GLU A 434 -10.34 -6.79 13.73
C GLU A 434 -10.16 -6.40 15.20
N SER A 435 -9.90 -7.38 16.06
CA SER A 435 -9.62 -7.12 17.48
C SER A 435 -8.17 -6.79 17.78
N LEU A 436 -7.26 -7.31 16.94
CA LEU A 436 -5.81 -7.09 17.03
C LEU A 436 -5.23 -6.90 15.63
N ALA A 437 -4.21 -6.07 15.53
CA ALA A 437 -3.34 -6.05 14.37
C ALA A 437 -2.59 -7.39 14.26
N THR A 438 -2.18 -7.76 13.05
CA THR A 438 -1.43 -9.01 12.83
C THR A 438 -0.05 -8.72 12.24
N VAL A 439 0.98 -9.30 12.85
CA VAL A 439 2.32 -9.42 12.29
C VAL A 439 2.46 -10.85 11.76
N ARG A 440 2.34 -11.00 10.43
CA ARG A 440 2.36 -12.29 9.73
C ARG A 440 3.68 -12.47 8.99
N ILE A 441 4.36 -13.58 9.27
CA ILE A 441 5.66 -13.90 8.69
C ILE A 441 5.61 -15.32 8.10
N GLU A 442 5.69 -15.42 6.78
CA GLU A 442 5.65 -16.69 6.06
C GLU A 442 6.81 -16.81 5.08
N THR A 443 7.38 -18.00 4.98
CA THR A 443 8.43 -18.29 4.00
C THR A 443 9.63 -17.32 4.05
N CYS A 444 10.07 -16.95 5.28
CA CYS A 444 11.23 -16.11 5.55
C CYS A 444 12.31 -16.93 6.30
N PRO A 445 12.97 -17.90 5.63
CA PRO A 445 13.81 -18.91 6.30
C PRO A 445 15.11 -18.33 6.89
N ALA A 446 15.59 -17.19 6.41
CA ALA A 446 16.78 -16.55 6.91
C ALA A 446 16.52 -15.57 8.07
N LEU A 447 15.25 -15.32 8.43
CA LEU A 447 14.93 -14.35 9.45
C LEU A 447 15.40 -14.80 10.82
N GLU A 448 16.31 -14.04 11.41
CA GLU A 448 16.95 -14.33 12.69
C GLU A 448 16.60 -13.33 13.78
N LYS A 449 16.25 -12.07 13.40
CA LYS A 449 16.12 -10.99 14.35
C LYS A 449 14.80 -10.21 14.17
N LEU A 450 14.13 -9.97 15.30
CA LEU A 450 12.98 -9.07 15.41
C LEU A 450 13.36 -7.92 16.36
N SER A 451 13.51 -6.71 15.81
CA SER A 451 13.67 -5.49 16.59
C SER A 451 12.32 -4.77 16.63
N THR A 452 11.59 -4.98 17.71
CA THR A 452 10.22 -4.47 17.95
C THR A 452 10.20 -3.71 19.27
N PRO A 453 9.13 -2.99 19.61
CA PRO A 453 8.91 -2.51 20.98
C PRO A 453 8.92 -3.66 22.00
N ASP A 454 9.24 -3.36 23.25
CA ASP A 454 9.18 -4.33 24.36
C ASP A 454 7.75 -4.86 24.60
N ILE A 455 6.73 -4.13 24.15
CA ILE A 455 5.32 -4.55 24.14
C ILE A 455 4.85 -4.57 22.70
N LEU A 456 4.66 -5.76 22.15
CA LEU A 456 4.10 -6.00 20.82
C LEU A 456 2.59 -6.17 20.95
N ASN A 457 1.83 -5.09 20.84
CA ASN A 457 0.36 -5.08 20.92
C ASN A 457 -0.32 -5.59 19.64
N ALA A 458 0.13 -6.75 19.18
CA ALA A 458 -0.35 -7.41 17.96
C ALA A 458 -0.39 -8.93 18.14
N LYS A 459 -1.15 -9.60 17.28
CA LYS A 459 -1.05 -11.04 17.07
C LYS A 459 0.19 -11.33 16.22
N LEU A 460 1.10 -12.13 16.75
CA LEU A 460 2.28 -12.61 16.02
C LEU A 460 1.98 -13.97 15.39
N GLN A 461 1.95 -14.02 14.06
CA GLN A 461 1.67 -15.23 13.28
C GLN A 461 2.91 -15.59 12.44
N ILE A 462 3.56 -16.72 12.75
CA ILE A 462 4.79 -17.13 12.05
C ILE A 462 4.68 -18.55 11.53
N VAL A 463 5.00 -18.76 10.25
CA VAL A 463 5.30 -20.07 9.68
C VAL A 463 6.80 -20.32 9.80
N LEU A 464 7.20 -21.05 10.83
CA LEU A 464 8.58 -21.39 11.14
C LEU A 464 9.18 -22.29 10.05
N LYS A 465 10.32 -21.86 9.51
CA LYS A 465 11.18 -22.66 8.61
C LYS A 465 12.62 -22.44 9.05
N PRO A 466 13.47 -23.40 9.04
CA PRO A 466 14.54 -23.83 9.94
C PRO A 466 14.91 -22.86 11.07
N ASN A 467 14.75 -21.60 10.92
CA ASN A 467 15.11 -20.62 11.94
C ASN A 467 13.90 -20.16 12.75
N VAL A 468 14.14 -19.81 14.00
CA VAL A 468 13.21 -19.11 14.89
C VAL A 468 13.77 -17.71 15.11
N PRO A 469 13.08 -16.65 14.71
CA PRO A 469 13.56 -15.31 14.94
C PRO A 469 13.56 -14.98 16.44
N ALA A 470 14.66 -14.40 16.92
CA ALA A 470 14.79 -13.94 18.29
C ALA A 470 14.39 -12.46 18.39
N PHE A 471 13.68 -12.10 19.45
CA PHE A 471 13.51 -10.69 19.80
C PHE A 471 14.83 -10.08 20.28
N GLU A 472 15.07 -8.82 19.92
CA GLU A 472 16.25 -8.09 20.38
C GLU A 472 16.21 -7.87 21.91
N ASN A 473 15.04 -7.52 22.43
CA ASN A 473 14.77 -7.31 23.84
C ASN A 473 13.73 -8.33 24.35
N LYS A 474 13.60 -8.44 25.69
CA LYS A 474 12.52 -9.20 26.30
C LYS A 474 11.18 -8.57 25.94
N THR A 475 10.33 -9.33 25.26
CA THR A 475 9.12 -8.80 24.64
C THR A 475 7.87 -9.46 25.22
N THR A 476 6.88 -8.63 25.53
CA THR A 476 5.50 -9.02 25.82
C THR A 476 4.69 -8.96 24.52
N ILE A 477 3.93 -10.02 24.20
CA ILE A 477 3.18 -10.16 22.95
C ILE A 477 1.71 -10.35 23.27
N SER A 478 0.79 -9.69 22.54
CA SER A 478 -0.65 -9.84 22.82
C SER A 478 -1.17 -11.23 22.49
N GLU A 479 -0.88 -11.79 21.33
CA GLU A 479 -1.29 -13.16 20.95
C GLU A 479 -0.25 -13.81 20.04
N VAL A 480 -0.13 -15.14 20.11
CA VAL A 480 0.86 -15.90 19.34
C VAL A 480 0.24 -17.08 18.63
N GLU A 481 0.48 -17.18 17.31
CA GLU A 481 0.14 -18.35 16.49
C GLU A 481 1.34 -18.77 15.65
N LEU A 482 1.90 -19.93 15.96
CA LEU A 482 3.07 -20.47 15.27
C LEU A 482 2.72 -21.76 14.55
N THR A 483 3.17 -21.90 13.31
CA THR A 483 3.11 -23.16 12.57
C THR A 483 4.51 -23.57 12.13
N ALA A 484 4.97 -24.72 12.51
CA ALA A 484 6.23 -25.27 12.04
C ALA A 484 5.98 -26.30 10.94
N SER A 485 6.52 -26.08 9.75
CA SER A 485 6.35 -26.97 8.60
C SER A 485 7.65 -27.18 7.82
N GLY A 486 7.90 -28.40 7.36
CA GLY A 486 9.04 -28.76 6.52
C GLY A 486 9.95 -29.83 7.11
N ALA A 487 10.90 -30.31 6.30
CA ALA A 487 11.92 -31.26 6.71
C ALA A 487 13.15 -30.52 7.30
N GLY A 488 13.83 -31.12 8.26
CA GLY A 488 15.11 -30.61 8.80
C GLY A 488 14.99 -29.71 10.02
N LEU A 489 13.79 -29.52 10.59
CA LEU A 489 13.58 -28.74 11.81
C LEU A 489 13.97 -29.58 13.03
N ASN A 490 15.10 -29.28 13.66
CA ASN A 490 15.62 -30.06 14.77
C ASN A 490 15.33 -29.46 16.15
N ASN A 491 15.61 -28.17 16.34
CA ASN A 491 15.40 -27.49 17.62
C ASN A 491 14.86 -26.08 17.41
N PHE A 492 13.95 -25.66 18.27
CA PHE A 492 13.41 -24.31 18.31
C PHE A 492 13.71 -23.69 19.66
N THR A 493 14.49 -22.61 19.68
CA THR A 493 14.72 -21.82 20.89
C THR A 493 14.17 -20.42 20.66
N PHE A 494 13.20 -20.03 21.48
CA PHE A 494 12.50 -18.75 21.41
C PHE A 494 13.11 -17.80 22.47
N THR A 495 14.15 -17.09 22.06
CA THR A 495 14.92 -16.19 22.94
C THR A 495 14.20 -14.84 23.10
N ASN A 496 14.17 -14.30 24.31
CA ASN A 496 13.55 -13.04 24.69
C ASN A 496 12.01 -12.97 24.56
N TRP A 497 11.33 -14.10 24.44
CA TRP A 497 9.87 -14.19 24.55
C TRP A 497 9.51 -14.20 26.04
N GLU A 498 9.09 -13.07 26.62
CA GLU A 498 8.92 -12.96 28.08
C GLU A 498 7.51 -13.26 28.55
N LYS A 499 6.50 -12.73 27.83
CA LYS A 499 5.09 -12.87 28.20
C LYS A 499 4.20 -12.92 26.97
N VAL A 500 3.12 -13.68 27.03
CA VAL A 500 2.00 -13.63 26.07
C VAL A 500 0.75 -13.28 26.86
N GLU A 501 0.11 -12.15 26.56
CA GLU A 501 -1.07 -11.67 27.29
C GLU A 501 -2.32 -12.50 27.02
N GLY A 502 -2.52 -12.93 25.79
CA GLY A 502 -3.63 -13.76 25.33
C GLY A 502 -3.20 -15.21 25.10
N ASN A 503 -3.64 -15.72 23.94
CA ASN A 503 -3.45 -17.11 23.57
C ASN A 503 -2.08 -17.36 22.92
N PHE A 504 -1.51 -18.52 23.19
CA PHE A 504 -0.33 -19.04 22.54
C PHE A 504 -0.62 -20.38 21.90
N SER A 505 -0.45 -20.48 20.58
CA SER A 505 -0.60 -21.72 19.83
C SER A 505 0.65 -22.04 19.01
N LEU A 506 1.20 -23.24 19.16
CA LEU A 506 2.27 -23.78 18.32
C LEU A 506 1.81 -25.11 17.71
N VAL A 507 1.61 -25.14 16.40
CA VAL A 507 1.21 -26.33 15.66
C VAL A 507 2.39 -26.86 14.85
N MET A 508 2.82 -28.07 15.13
CA MET A 508 3.94 -28.75 14.48
C MET A 508 3.44 -29.67 13.36
N ASN A 509 3.74 -29.32 12.12
CA ASN A 509 3.47 -30.15 10.92
C ASN A 509 4.71 -30.91 10.44
N VAL A 510 5.59 -31.32 11.36
CA VAL A 510 6.89 -31.92 11.09
C VAL A 510 6.93 -33.39 11.50
N THR A 511 7.69 -34.19 10.79
CA THR A 511 7.82 -35.65 10.99
C THR A 511 9.24 -36.06 11.42
N THR A 512 10.08 -35.14 11.86
CA THR A 512 11.47 -35.42 12.28
C THR A 512 11.53 -36.02 13.66
N TYR A 513 12.50 -36.91 13.89
CA TYR A 513 12.56 -37.79 15.04
C TYR A 513 12.88 -37.15 16.39
N ARG A 514 13.50 -35.96 16.40
CA ARG A 514 13.86 -35.24 17.65
C ARG A 514 13.71 -33.76 17.44
N ASN A 515 12.79 -33.14 18.15
CA ASN A 515 12.62 -31.72 18.20
C ASN A 515 12.68 -31.26 19.66
N ALA A 516 13.57 -30.35 19.97
CA ALA A 516 13.54 -29.64 21.23
C ALA A 516 12.85 -28.28 21.00
N ILE A 517 11.85 -27.99 21.83
CA ILE A 517 11.15 -26.70 21.84
C ILE A 517 11.50 -26.06 23.18
N SER A 518 12.11 -24.88 23.17
CA SER A 518 12.56 -24.17 24.36
C SER A 518 12.13 -22.71 24.34
N PHE A 519 11.52 -22.29 25.42
CA PHE A 519 11.20 -20.88 25.72
C PHE A 519 11.88 -20.51 27.05
N PRO A 520 13.18 -20.17 27.01
CA PRO A 520 13.96 -19.97 28.22
C PRO A 520 13.53 -18.74 29.03
N ASP A 521 12.92 -17.75 28.40
CA ASP A 521 12.56 -16.49 29.03
C ASP A 521 11.06 -16.34 29.35
N LEU A 522 10.20 -17.24 28.84
CA LEU A 522 8.75 -17.14 28.96
C LEU A 522 8.30 -17.36 30.41
N LYS A 523 7.61 -16.36 30.99
CA LYS A 523 7.14 -16.36 32.38
C LYS A 523 5.63 -16.55 32.50
N GLU A 524 4.86 -16.05 31.56
CA GLU A 524 3.39 -16.01 31.65
C GLU A 524 2.73 -16.17 30.28
N VAL A 525 1.62 -16.92 30.25
CA VAL A 525 0.65 -16.96 29.16
C VAL A 525 -0.71 -16.66 29.76
N GLY A 526 -1.30 -15.51 29.44
CA GLY A 526 -2.58 -15.06 30.02
C GLY A 526 -3.78 -15.86 29.54
N GLY A 527 -3.75 -16.35 28.29
CA GLY A 527 -4.75 -17.24 27.70
C GLY A 527 -4.38 -18.72 27.76
N TYR A 528 -4.76 -19.48 26.73
CA TYR A 528 -4.33 -20.87 26.60
C TYR A 528 -2.91 -21.00 26.03
N LEU A 529 -2.21 -22.04 26.41
CA LEU A 529 -0.95 -22.50 25.84
C LEU A 529 -1.17 -23.85 25.17
N ASN A 530 -1.16 -23.87 23.83
CA ASN A 530 -1.35 -25.06 23.01
C ASN A 530 -0.07 -25.41 22.25
N ILE A 531 0.46 -26.61 22.47
CA ILE A 531 1.56 -27.20 21.68
C ILE A 531 1.09 -28.54 21.14
N SER A 532 0.89 -28.61 19.83
CA SER A 532 0.31 -29.78 19.19
C SER A 532 1.08 -30.23 17.94
N TRP A 533 0.97 -31.51 17.60
CA TRP A 533 1.56 -32.10 16.40
C TRP A 533 0.46 -32.74 15.55
N LYS A 534 0.36 -32.36 14.28
CA LYS A 534 -0.61 -32.91 13.34
C LYS A 534 -0.23 -34.33 12.83
N LYS A 535 1.08 -34.63 12.79
CA LYS A 535 1.60 -35.95 12.36
C LYS A 535 2.70 -36.40 13.31
N THR A 536 2.61 -37.65 13.77
CA THR A 536 3.61 -38.27 14.65
C THR A 536 4.21 -39.49 13.95
N ALA A 537 5.54 -39.54 13.78
CA ALA A 537 6.25 -40.73 13.35
C ALA A 537 6.38 -41.72 14.53
N PRO A 538 6.49 -43.04 14.29
CA PRO A 538 6.57 -44.05 15.36
C PRO A 538 7.72 -43.84 16.36
N ASN A 539 8.81 -43.19 15.92
CA ASN A 539 9.99 -42.94 16.75
C ASN A 539 10.15 -41.46 17.14
N PHE A 540 9.08 -40.68 17.06
CA PHE A 540 9.08 -39.28 17.42
C PHE A 540 9.33 -39.07 18.92
N ARG A 541 10.27 -38.19 19.31
CA ARG A 541 10.75 -37.99 20.68
C ARG A 541 10.96 -36.52 20.97
N PRO A 542 9.90 -35.69 20.99
CA PRO A 542 10.05 -34.24 21.26
C PRO A 542 10.32 -34.01 22.76
N THR A 543 10.99 -32.87 23.01
CA THR A 543 11.11 -32.28 24.35
C THR A 543 10.55 -30.89 24.35
N VAL A 544 9.92 -30.47 25.46
CA VAL A 544 9.37 -29.11 25.64
C VAL A 544 9.94 -28.53 26.95
N SER A 545 10.60 -27.37 26.88
CA SER A 545 11.21 -26.75 28.04
C SER A 545 10.75 -25.28 28.16
N MET A 546 10.12 -24.95 29.28
CA MET A 546 9.70 -23.61 29.70
C MET A 546 10.03 -23.44 31.19
N PRO A 547 11.33 -23.41 31.54
CA PRO A 547 11.76 -23.52 32.93
C PRO A 547 11.32 -22.32 33.80
N ASN A 548 11.08 -21.17 33.17
CA ASN A 548 10.69 -19.94 33.86
C ASN A 548 9.17 -19.65 33.77
N LEU A 549 8.36 -20.51 33.14
CA LEU A 549 6.92 -20.33 33.04
C LEU A 549 6.27 -20.49 34.43
N GLU A 550 5.68 -19.41 34.93
CA GLU A 550 5.06 -19.35 36.26
C GLU A 550 3.54 -19.58 36.21
N SER A 551 2.87 -19.11 35.14
CA SER A 551 1.42 -19.20 35.05
C SER A 551 0.91 -19.35 33.62
N VAL A 552 -0.22 -20.08 33.48
CA VAL A 552 -1.06 -20.16 32.30
C VAL A 552 -2.49 -19.84 32.72
N GLY A 553 -3.04 -18.72 32.23
CA GLY A 553 -4.36 -18.24 32.62
C GLY A 553 -5.50 -19.15 32.14
N GLY A 554 -5.37 -19.70 30.94
CA GLY A 554 -6.28 -20.69 30.35
C GLY A 554 -5.75 -22.12 30.45
N GLN A 555 -5.99 -22.92 29.40
CA GLN A 555 -5.57 -24.31 29.32
C GLN A 555 -4.11 -24.47 28.92
N LEU A 556 -3.38 -25.34 29.61
CA LEU A 556 -2.09 -25.86 29.17
C LEU A 556 -2.31 -27.19 28.44
N TYR A 557 -2.09 -27.22 27.13
CA TYR A 557 -2.35 -28.33 26.25
C TYR A 557 -1.09 -28.73 25.48
N VAL A 558 -0.52 -29.91 25.80
CA VAL A 558 0.65 -30.47 25.13
C VAL A 558 0.30 -31.87 24.58
N MET A 559 -0.17 -31.90 23.36
CA MET A 559 -0.67 -33.14 22.70
C MET A 559 0.35 -33.76 21.75
N ALA A 560 1.57 -33.99 22.26
CA ALA A 560 2.53 -34.91 21.64
C ALA A 560 2.95 -35.96 22.68
N LEU A 561 3.39 -37.11 22.18
CA LEU A 561 4.10 -38.08 22.99
C LEU A 561 5.51 -37.53 23.31
N VAL A 562 5.60 -36.57 24.23
CA VAL A 562 6.87 -36.01 24.67
C VAL A 562 7.68 -36.99 25.47
N THR A 563 9.01 -36.96 25.33
CA THR A 563 9.92 -37.76 26.16
C THR A 563 10.29 -37.04 27.45
N SER A 564 10.32 -35.71 27.41
CA SER A 564 10.49 -34.91 28.61
C SER A 564 9.89 -33.50 28.39
N TYR A 565 9.48 -32.90 29.47
CA TYR A 565 9.14 -31.48 29.53
C TYR A 565 9.69 -30.88 30.83
N ASP A 566 9.95 -29.57 30.77
CA ASP A 566 10.38 -28.80 31.91
C ASP A 566 9.42 -27.61 32.10
N PHE A 567 8.61 -27.72 33.15
CA PHE A 567 7.73 -26.67 33.67
C PHE A 567 8.04 -26.45 35.16
N SER A 568 9.34 -26.41 35.49
CA SER A 568 9.79 -26.43 36.90
C SER A 568 9.31 -25.25 37.72
N SER A 569 9.07 -24.08 37.09
CA SER A 569 8.57 -22.89 37.79
C SER A 569 7.05 -22.73 37.76
N LEU A 570 6.30 -23.60 37.08
CA LEU A 570 4.85 -23.46 36.89
C LEU A 570 4.10 -23.57 38.21
N LYS A 571 3.43 -22.48 38.60
CA LYS A 571 2.72 -22.32 39.90
C LYS A 571 1.21 -22.52 39.75
N THR A 572 0.62 -21.99 38.66
CA THR A 572 -0.83 -21.95 38.48
C THR A 572 -1.24 -22.18 37.04
N VAL A 573 -2.36 -22.91 36.82
CA VAL A 573 -2.99 -23.09 35.52
C VAL A 573 -4.50 -22.96 35.65
N CYS A 574 -5.13 -22.21 34.72
CA CYS A 574 -6.59 -22.01 34.64
C CYS A 574 -7.23 -21.51 35.95
N CYS A 575 -6.54 -20.61 36.64
CA CYS A 575 -7.03 -20.03 37.91
C CYS A 575 -7.63 -18.64 37.74
N ALA A 576 -7.63 -18.07 36.51
CA ALA A 576 -8.33 -16.83 36.19
C ALA A 576 -9.85 -17.10 36.10
N ASN A 577 -10.64 -16.19 36.67
CA ASN A 577 -12.11 -16.26 36.66
C ASN A 577 -12.73 -15.88 35.29
N ASP A 578 -12.06 -16.16 34.18
CA ASP A 578 -12.57 -15.82 32.87
C ASP A 578 -13.36 -16.99 32.29
N PRO A 579 -14.70 -16.87 32.12
CA PRO A 579 -15.55 -17.92 31.55
C PRO A 579 -15.22 -18.22 30.07
N ALA A 580 -14.50 -17.35 29.36
CA ALA A 580 -14.07 -17.58 27.98
C ALA A 580 -13.08 -18.76 27.85
N TYR A 581 -12.37 -19.12 28.89
CA TYR A 581 -11.45 -20.26 28.93
C TYR A 581 -12.06 -21.55 29.52
N ALA A 582 -13.30 -21.52 29.92
CA ALA A 582 -14.05 -22.72 30.26
C ALA A 582 -14.37 -23.49 28.97
N ASN A 583 -13.47 -24.37 28.56
CA ASN A 583 -13.63 -25.15 27.35
C ASN A 583 -14.87 -26.07 27.44
N ASN A 584 -15.90 -25.79 26.64
CA ASN A 584 -17.23 -26.42 26.67
C ASN A 584 -17.28 -27.79 25.98
N SER A 585 -16.14 -28.47 25.74
CA SER A 585 -16.19 -29.81 25.14
C SER A 585 -16.57 -30.87 26.17
N GLU A 586 -17.75 -31.45 26.03
CA GLU A 586 -18.17 -32.72 26.67
C GLU A 586 -17.41 -33.90 26.06
N SER A 587 -16.08 -33.85 26.02
CA SER A 587 -15.27 -34.93 25.47
C SER A 587 -15.18 -36.07 26.49
N THR A 588 -15.37 -37.27 26.00
CA THR A 588 -15.09 -38.48 26.80
C THR A 588 -13.83 -39.16 26.22
N PRO A 589 -12.70 -39.23 26.90
CA PRO A 589 -12.47 -38.80 28.29
C PRO A 589 -12.45 -37.29 28.52
N PRO A 590 -12.67 -36.81 29.77
CA PRO A 590 -12.64 -35.39 30.11
C PRO A 590 -11.28 -34.79 29.80
N VAL A 591 -11.28 -33.58 29.24
CA VAL A 591 -10.07 -32.81 28.96
C VAL A 591 -9.77 -31.91 30.15
N GLY A 592 -8.59 -32.03 30.75
CA GLY A 592 -8.17 -31.19 31.88
C GLY A 592 -7.80 -29.75 31.48
N SER A 593 -7.68 -28.89 32.46
CA SER A 593 -7.04 -27.58 32.32
C SER A 593 -5.53 -27.71 32.07
N ILE A 594 -4.89 -28.71 32.70
CA ILE A 594 -3.61 -29.21 32.21
C ILE A 594 -3.89 -30.51 31.46
N ASN A 595 -3.40 -30.60 30.25
CA ASN A 595 -3.57 -31.79 29.38
C ASN A 595 -2.24 -32.14 28.73
N ILE A 596 -1.58 -33.17 29.21
CA ILE A 596 -0.25 -33.58 28.74
C ILE A 596 -0.26 -35.08 28.37
N ARG A 597 0.54 -35.39 27.33
CA ARG A 597 0.72 -36.77 26.86
C ARG A 597 2.20 -37.18 26.96
N ILE A 598 2.49 -38.20 27.72
CA ILE A 598 3.85 -38.67 28.00
C ILE A 598 4.07 -40.04 27.39
N GLN A 599 5.20 -40.23 26.71
CA GLN A 599 5.53 -41.51 26.12
C GLN A 599 6.25 -42.44 27.10
N THR A 600 7.26 -41.90 27.76
CA THR A 600 8.12 -42.58 28.72
C THR A 600 8.48 -41.64 29.87
N GLY A 601 8.69 -42.21 31.07
CA GLY A 601 8.97 -41.39 32.24
C GLY A 601 7.71 -40.91 32.96
N GLY A 602 7.84 -39.89 33.78
CA GLY A 602 6.79 -39.35 34.61
C GLY A 602 6.45 -37.88 34.34
N ALA A 603 5.33 -37.42 34.90
CA ALA A 603 4.94 -36.06 34.97
C ALA A 603 5.48 -35.42 36.28
N SER A 604 6.17 -34.30 36.20
CA SER A 604 6.66 -33.57 37.38
C SER A 604 6.39 -32.06 37.25
N PHE A 605 5.69 -31.52 38.28
CA PHE A 605 5.38 -30.10 38.38
C PHE A 605 5.76 -29.63 39.81
N PRO A 606 7.05 -29.40 40.09
CA PRO A 606 7.55 -29.20 41.45
C PRO A 606 7.03 -27.94 42.11
N ALA A 607 6.76 -26.87 41.38
CA ALA A 607 6.27 -25.61 41.89
C ALA A 607 4.74 -25.41 41.82
N LEU A 608 4.02 -26.35 41.16
CA LEU A 608 2.58 -26.25 40.90
C LEU A 608 1.80 -26.27 42.21
N THR A 609 1.08 -25.21 42.52
CA THR A 609 0.29 -25.02 43.72
C THR A 609 -1.21 -25.21 43.47
N ARG A 610 -1.71 -24.77 42.29
CA ARG A 610 -3.13 -24.81 42.00
C ARG A 610 -3.42 -25.11 40.52
N VAL A 611 -4.42 -25.95 40.27
CA VAL A 611 -5.02 -26.21 38.96
C VAL A 611 -6.51 -25.90 39.02
N GLY A 612 -6.92 -24.82 38.37
CA GLY A 612 -8.32 -24.43 38.30
C GLY A 612 -9.10 -25.16 37.22
N GLY A 613 -10.35 -24.76 37.01
CA GLY A 613 -11.21 -25.20 35.91
C GLY A 613 -11.45 -26.70 35.89
N LYS A 614 -11.17 -27.39 34.78
CA LYS A 614 -11.44 -28.81 34.58
C LYS A 614 -10.44 -29.78 35.23
N GLY A 615 -9.35 -29.27 35.80
CA GLY A 615 -8.38 -30.04 36.55
C GLY A 615 -7.17 -30.50 35.73
N LEU A 616 -6.56 -31.65 36.14
CA LEU A 616 -5.31 -32.18 35.61
C LEU A 616 -5.51 -33.50 34.87
N ALA A 617 -5.17 -33.54 33.57
CA ALA A 617 -5.21 -34.74 32.76
C ALA A 617 -3.81 -35.16 32.32
N VAL A 618 -3.43 -36.41 32.62
CA VAL A 618 -2.17 -37.05 32.22
C VAL A 618 -2.46 -38.30 31.41
N GLN A 619 -1.97 -38.35 30.20
CA GLN A 619 -2.06 -39.52 29.35
C GLN A 619 -0.69 -40.22 29.22
N GLY A 620 -0.60 -41.50 29.58
CA GLY A 620 0.66 -42.27 29.59
C GLY A 620 1.50 -41.94 30.85
N GLY A 621 2.82 -42.20 30.74
CA GLY A 621 3.74 -41.98 31.85
C GLY A 621 3.67 -43.09 32.93
N ASN A 622 4.61 -43.08 33.89
CA ASN A 622 4.72 -44.05 34.97
C ASN A 622 4.83 -43.45 36.37
N SER A 623 4.90 -42.10 36.46
CA SER A 623 4.84 -41.36 37.74
C SER A 623 4.21 -40.01 37.56
N LEU A 624 3.56 -39.50 38.59
CA LEU A 624 3.02 -38.12 38.66
C LEU A 624 3.42 -37.50 39.99
N SER A 625 4.24 -36.46 39.94
CA SER A 625 4.74 -35.76 41.13
C SER A 625 4.41 -34.27 41.07
N CYS A 626 3.60 -33.81 42.03
CA CYS A 626 3.23 -32.42 42.21
C CYS A 626 3.35 -32.06 43.70
N PRO A 627 4.58 -31.97 44.27
CA PRO A 627 4.80 -31.90 45.71
C PRO A 627 4.29 -30.62 46.39
N ALA A 628 4.11 -29.56 45.62
CA ALA A 628 3.60 -28.29 46.14
C ALA A 628 2.08 -28.09 45.94
N LEU A 629 1.40 -28.99 45.20
CA LEU A 629 0.02 -28.84 44.78
C LEU A 629 -0.96 -28.99 45.96
N THR A 630 -1.77 -27.93 46.15
CA THR A 630 -2.78 -27.86 47.22
C THR A 630 -4.20 -28.07 46.70
N ASP A 631 -4.48 -27.61 45.48
CA ASP A 631 -5.83 -27.56 44.94
C ASP A 631 -5.91 -28.03 43.50
N ILE A 632 -6.86 -28.92 43.21
CA ILE A 632 -7.38 -29.23 41.87
C ILE A 632 -8.88 -28.99 41.92
N ASP A 633 -9.35 -27.89 41.30
CA ASP A 633 -10.77 -27.52 41.31
C ASP A 633 -11.65 -28.54 40.55
N GLY A 634 -11.14 -29.12 39.47
CA GLY A 634 -11.80 -30.10 38.63
C GLY A 634 -11.34 -31.54 38.89
N THR A 635 -11.24 -32.33 37.83
CA THR A 635 -10.97 -33.78 37.89
C THR A 635 -9.49 -34.10 37.66
N LEU A 636 -8.95 -35.05 38.43
CA LEU A 636 -7.70 -35.70 38.07
C LEU A 636 -8.01 -36.84 37.11
N VAL A 637 -7.49 -36.75 35.90
CA VAL A 637 -7.67 -37.76 34.84
C VAL A 637 -6.36 -38.50 34.58
N LEU A 638 -6.36 -39.81 34.71
CA LEU A 638 -5.24 -40.65 34.31
C LEU A 638 -5.72 -41.60 33.21
N ASN A 639 -5.10 -41.52 32.04
CA ASN A 639 -5.38 -42.38 30.91
C ASN A 639 -4.15 -43.16 30.46
N THR A 640 -4.25 -44.49 30.32
CA THR A 640 -3.12 -45.33 29.92
C THR A 640 -1.85 -45.15 30.78
N TYR A 641 -2.05 -44.71 32.02
CA TYR A 641 -0.99 -44.53 33.02
C TYR A 641 -0.40 -45.86 33.42
N LYS A 642 0.95 -45.95 33.46
CA LYS A 642 1.66 -47.23 33.65
C LYS A 642 2.31 -47.39 35.02
N GLY A 643 2.03 -46.46 35.93
CA GLY A 643 2.61 -46.42 37.27
C GLY A 643 1.56 -46.58 38.38
N ASN A 644 2.05 -46.74 39.60
CA ASN A 644 1.28 -46.62 40.84
C ASN A 644 1.70 -45.40 41.66
N ASN A 645 2.74 -44.69 41.25
CA ASN A 645 3.29 -43.59 42.05
C ASN A 645 2.61 -42.27 41.68
N ILE A 646 1.77 -41.75 42.63
CA ILE A 646 1.13 -40.45 42.55
C ILE A 646 1.54 -39.68 43.82
N GLU A 647 2.39 -38.65 43.63
CA GLU A 647 2.96 -37.89 44.71
C GLU A 647 2.38 -36.46 44.73
N MET A 648 1.41 -36.22 45.63
CA MET A 648 0.77 -34.92 45.84
C MET A 648 0.52 -34.71 47.35
N PRO A 649 1.58 -34.69 48.19
CA PRO A 649 1.44 -34.77 49.68
C PRO A 649 0.65 -33.59 50.26
N LYS A 650 0.65 -32.43 49.60
CA LYS A 650 -0.04 -31.23 50.10
C LYS A 650 -1.47 -31.08 49.54
N LEU A 651 -1.92 -32.01 48.67
CA LEU A 651 -3.23 -31.87 48.06
C LEU A 651 -4.34 -31.95 49.11
N GLY A 652 -5.07 -30.82 49.24
CA GLY A 652 -6.19 -30.67 50.18
C GLY A 652 -7.56 -30.65 49.52
N ARG A 653 -7.62 -30.28 48.25
CA ARG A 653 -8.87 -30.22 47.45
C ARG A 653 -8.74 -30.94 46.11
N LEU A 654 -9.73 -31.76 45.77
CA LEU A 654 -9.81 -32.50 44.53
C LEU A 654 -11.29 -32.65 44.16
N GLY A 655 -11.69 -32.14 42.99
CA GLY A 655 -13.10 -32.12 42.54
C GLY A 655 -13.60 -33.46 42.00
N GLY A 656 -12.72 -34.37 41.54
CA GLY A 656 -13.10 -35.65 41.04
C GLY A 656 -11.94 -36.49 40.55
N CYS A 657 -12.20 -37.75 40.25
CA CYS A 657 -11.25 -38.72 39.70
C CYS A 657 -11.85 -39.42 38.48
N TYR A 658 -11.06 -39.51 37.40
CA TYR A 658 -11.41 -40.28 36.20
C TYR A 658 -10.18 -41.09 35.74
N PHE A 659 -10.13 -42.36 36.09
CA PHE A 659 -9.00 -43.24 35.78
C PHE A 659 -9.45 -44.34 34.82
N TYR A 660 -8.76 -44.48 33.68
CA TYR A 660 -9.14 -45.48 32.72
C TYR A 660 -7.95 -46.04 31.94
N ASN A 661 -8.05 -47.29 31.53
CA ASN A 661 -7.02 -48.01 30.79
C ASN A 661 -5.61 -47.97 31.42
N SER A 662 -5.55 -47.79 32.77
CA SER A 662 -4.31 -47.64 33.53
C SER A 662 -3.97 -48.98 34.22
N SER A 663 -3.53 -49.94 33.43
CA SER A 663 -3.41 -51.35 33.78
C SER A 663 -2.45 -51.70 34.94
N SER A 664 -1.64 -50.73 35.39
CA SER A 664 -0.74 -50.87 36.54
C SER A 664 -1.30 -50.23 37.82
N LEU A 665 -2.34 -49.39 37.71
CA LEU A 665 -2.87 -48.68 38.86
C LEU A 665 -3.76 -49.58 39.71
N SER A 666 -3.32 -49.87 40.93
CA SER A 666 -3.98 -50.83 41.86
C SER A 666 -4.13 -50.29 43.29
N ASP A 667 -3.45 -49.17 43.62
CA ASP A 667 -3.53 -48.57 44.97
C ASP A 667 -4.20 -47.18 44.87
N PHE A 668 -5.32 -47.03 45.55
CA PHE A 668 -6.14 -45.81 45.58
C PHE A 668 -6.18 -45.20 47.01
N THR A 669 -5.33 -45.68 47.92
CA THR A 669 -5.27 -45.19 49.33
C THR A 669 -5.17 -43.69 49.42
N PHE A 670 -4.39 -43.07 48.56
CA PHE A 670 -4.23 -41.60 48.52
C PHE A 670 -5.56 -40.85 48.34
N PHE A 671 -6.53 -41.41 47.63
CA PHE A 671 -7.81 -40.78 47.31
C PHE A 671 -8.87 -40.96 48.40
N GLY A 672 -8.69 -41.89 49.34
CA GLY A 672 -9.65 -42.16 50.41
C GLY A 672 -10.06 -40.90 51.21
N LYS A 673 -9.11 -40.09 51.61
CA LYS A 673 -9.35 -38.85 52.35
C LYS A 673 -10.30 -37.84 51.65
N PHE A 674 -10.33 -37.82 50.33
CA PHE A 674 -11.19 -36.89 49.55
C PHE A 674 -12.64 -37.40 49.48
N ILE A 675 -12.84 -38.72 49.55
CA ILE A 675 -14.15 -39.33 49.62
C ILE A 675 -14.71 -39.20 51.04
N GLU A 676 -13.89 -39.49 52.04
CA GLU A 676 -14.25 -39.34 53.47
C GLU A 676 -14.67 -37.93 53.82
N ASN A 677 -13.94 -36.92 53.32
CA ASN A 677 -14.24 -35.50 53.52
C ASN A 677 -15.36 -34.93 52.63
N GLY A 678 -15.95 -35.78 51.73
CA GLY A 678 -17.02 -35.35 50.84
C GLY A 678 -16.57 -34.44 49.67
N ASN A 679 -15.28 -34.34 49.40
CA ASN A 679 -14.74 -33.57 48.25
C ASN A 679 -15.05 -34.26 46.92
N ILE A 680 -15.14 -35.59 46.89
CA ILE A 680 -15.48 -36.38 45.72
C ILE A 680 -16.81 -37.08 45.93
N SER A 681 -17.83 -36.78 45.12
CA SER A 681 -19.11 -37.44 45.09
C SER A 681 -19.06 -38.70 44.22
N GLU A 682 -20.11 -39.56 44.33
CA GLU A 682 -20.22 -40.77 43.53
C GLU A 682 -20.18 -40.49 42.00
N GLU A 683 -20.80 -39.42 41.56
CA GLU A 683 -20.85 -38.99 40.16
C GLU A 683 -19.49 -38.51 39.62
N ASN A 684 -18.58 -38.08 40.50
CA ASN A 684 -17.25 -37.58 40.16
C ASN A 684 -16.14 -38.63 40.40
N TRP A 685 -16.51 -39.88 40.62
CA TRP A 685 -15.59 -41.01 40.78
C TRP A 685 -15.79 -42.05 39.67
N THR A 686 -14.81 -42.19 38.80
CA THR A 686 -14.81 -43.16 37.71
C THR A 686 -13.48 -43.88 37.63
N VAL A 687 -13.46 -45.19 37.79
CA VAL A 687 -12.28 -46.04 37.63
C VAL A 687 -12.66 -47.22 36.75
N THR A 688 -11.98 -47.40 35.60
CA THR A 688 -12.24 -48.50 34.66
C THR A 688 -11.00 -48.90 33.88
N GLY A 689 -10.78 -50.17 33.67
CA GLY A 689 -9.62 -50.70 32.95
C GLY A 689 -8.29 -50.53 33.70
N CYS A 690 -8.31 -50.34 35.00
CA CYS A 690 -7.15 -50.33 35.89
C CYS A 690 -6.86 -51.74 36.43
N ALA A 691 -5.70 -51.94 37.07
CA ALA A 691 -5.38 -53.20 37.72
C ALA A 691 -6.36 -53.51 38.87
N TYR A 692 -6.81 -52.51 39.58
CA TYR A 692 -7.94 -52.56 40.49
C TYR A 692 -8.96 -51.46 40.10
N ASN A 693 -10.27 -51.76 40.20
CA ASN A 693 -11.33 -50.86 39.78
C ASN A 693 -12.33 -50.66 40.92
N PRO A 694 -11.97 -49.92 42.00
CA PRO A 694 -12.86 -49.67 43.11
C PRO A 694 -14.03 -48.78 42.70
N THR A 695 -15.25 -49.20 43.10
CA THR A 695 -16.42 -48.32 43.04
C THR A 695 -16.31 -47.21 44.09
N TRP A 696 -17.07 -46.14 43.95
CA TRP A 696 -17.12 -45.10 45.00
C TRP A 696 -17.52 -45.67 46.38
N ARG A 697 -18.41 -46.68 46.33
CA ARG A 697 -18.82 -47.39 47.54
C ARG A 697 -17.64 -48.19 48.18
N ASP A 698 -16.85 -48.87 47.36
CA ASP A 698 -15.65 -49.59 47.85
C ASP A 698 -14.68 -48.61 48.53
N MET A 699 -14.47 -47.46 47.91
CA MET A 699 -13.63 -46.41 48.47
C MET A 699 -14.16 -45.86 49.79
N LYS A 700 -15.48 -45.67 49.91
CA LYS A 700 -16.12 -45.21 51.13
C LYS A 700 -16.07 -46.26 52.25
N GLU A 701 -15.99 -47.54 51.93
CA GLU A 701 -15.84 -48.65 52.88
C GLU A 701 -14.35 -48.97 53.17
N GLY A 702 -13.38 -48.14 52.70
CA GLY A 702 -11.96 -48.30 52.96
C GLY A 702 -11.25 -49.35 52.12
N ARG A 703 -11.87 -49.85 51.05
CA ARG A 703 -11.29 -50.84 50.11
C ARG A 703 -10.52 -50.11 49.03
N TYR A 704 -9.29 -49.76 49.33
CA TYR A 704 -8.44 -48.93 48.41
C TYR A 704 -7.50 -49.75 47.55
N THR A 705 -7.27 -51.02 47.90
CA THR A 705 -6.40 -51.98 47.20
C THR A 705 -7.17 -53.27 46.94
N PRO A 706 -6.73 -54.12 45.95
CA PRO A 706 -7.29 -55.43 45.75
C PRO A 706 -7.25 -56.23 47.08
N ALA A 707 -8.27 -57.07 47.34
CA ALA A 707 -8.22 -58.07 48.41
C ALA A 707 -7.04 -59.02 48.15
N GLU A 708 -6.22 -59.34 49.15
CA GLU A 708 -5.14 -60.30 49.07
C GLU A 708 -5.64 -61.68 48.61
#